data_cab793b41833180b88b916a95bb2fd78
#
_entry.id   cab793b41833180b88b916a95bb2fd78
#
_cell.length_a   1.000
_cell.length_b   1.000
_cell.length_c   1.000
_cell.angle_alpha   90.00
_cell.angle_beta   90.00
_cell.angle_gamma   90.00
#
_symmetry.space_group_name_H-M   'P 1'
#
loop_
_entity.id
_entity.type
_entity.pdbx_description
1 polymer ?
#
loop_
_entity_poly.entity_id
_entity_poly.type
_entity_poly.pdbx_seq_one_letter_code
_entity_poly.pdbx_strand_id
1 'polypeptide(L)'
;MLKRLIVVPVAVAVLAWDPTCKTTVSAELAGPLLASIEPDDVCLMPPTPEERAQYREAVAAYQTRQSPGAPAPDVKASPGAPPGWPGKNTVGGNVPPTAAVADPWPTYDGIAVDGENGIVAMSDENRHGLLIYNTSSGGFSPKVTTPKGWVIGPSVKLGFVAGVALNPKTREILVTNNDGGGVEVFSYDANGDTRPIRSLTVPHQSWGLSLDVTRNELAVTSQQYQGISFYAADDAGAVRPKRTIRGMATRLEDPHGVYLHGERDEVFAANHGNWTEMRSYAGDEPAFPGKYIPGRFTPSSIRVYKASETGDVPPLRTLQGNRTQLAWPMGITVDKERNELLVANYASNSILIFPTTASGDVAPTRFIGGPNTGIVGPVGVAVDTRNDEIWVANYGDHTAVVFDRTASGDVKPKRIIRNAPQGTPTTGFTNAAAAAYDPKREEILVPNCVSVPRISTFARYASGNVAPDRTIEGQQTHLSRTMHGLAFDPIHDEIIVPVALSGAILVFKGDARGNTMPDRIIQGSHTGLIRPQTVEVDPVNNEIVAADSSSRAILVFDRLANGDVAPKRKIGGPKTDFRDIVGIAVDPVSNVIIAANRSAGGPNGLYMFDRTAEGDVAPIRHIGGINSGILGRFRQLKVDSERGMIYVAVQAFRRQQATPQKEADLYTNEKALAALREEAKKEKDDDDPVDNEGGGDTAGFIGAWAITDSGDVPPRFMIRGPNTRANGFGGVAINPKNGEVYGVGSNSVMTYLVPKFFQKPAAPRSSR
;
A
#
# COMPACT_ATOMS: atom_id res chain seq x y z
N MET A 1 41.45 48.17 -12.42
CA MET A 1 40.13 48.31 -11.77
C MET A 1 39.70 46.95 -11.29
N LEU A 2 39.84 46.70 -10.00
CA LEU A 2 39.54 45.44 -9.32
C LEU A 2 38.02 45.28 -9.18
N LYS A 3 37.43 44.22 -9.73
CA LYS A 3 36.08 43.76 -9.36
C LYS A 3 36.23 42.83 -8.18
N ARG A 4 35.73 43.26 -7.02
CA ARG A 4 35.61 42.46 -5.81
C ARG A 4 34.57 41.37 -6.02
N LEU A 5 34.99 40.10 -5.93
CA LEU A 5 34.10 38.97 -5.69
C LEU A 5 33.64 39.06 -4.23
N ILE A 6 32.35 39.17 -4.02
CA ILE A 6 31.74 39.00 -2.72
C ILE A 6 31.50 37.48 -2.56
N VAL A 7 32.32 36.84 -1.77
CA VAL A 7 32.10 35.48 -1.31
C VAL A 7 31.13 35.58 -0.12
N VAL A 8 29.90 35.11 -0.30
CA VAL A 8 28.96 34.89 0.80
C VAL A 8 29.34 33.58 1.45
N PRO A 9 29.70 33.54 2.72
CA PRO A 9 29.91 32.27 3.38
C PRO A 9 28.55 31.59 3.59
N VAL A 10 28.36 30.44 2.97
CA VAL A 10 27.31 29.52 3.34
C VAL A 10 27.68 28.99 4.73
N ALA A 11 27.01 29.48 5.73
CA ALA A 11 27.09 28.92 7.07
C ALA A 11 26.46 27.53 7.01
N VAL A 12 27.30 26.50 7.02
CA VAL A 12 26.89 25.14 7.36
C VAL A 12 26.54 25.20 8.84
N ALA A 13 25.27 25.31 9.14
CA ALA A 13 24.77 25.10 10.49
C ALA A 13 24.96 23.61 10.81
N VAL A 14 26.07 23.28 11.41
CA VAL A 14 26.23 22.07 12.19
C VAL A 14 25.28 22.26 13.37
N LEU A 15 24.11 21.68 13.32
CA LEU A 15 23.22 21.57 14.48
C LEU A 15 23.94 20.70 15.50
N ALA A 16 24.67 21.35 16.40
CA ALA A 16 25.14 20.71 17.61
C ALA A 16 23.90 20.24 18.37
N TRP A 17 23.88 18.98 18.72
CA TRP A 17 22.89 18.41 19.60
C TRP A 17 22.92 19.12 20.94
N ASP A 18 21.88 19.87 21.24
CA ASP A 18 21.68 20.45 22.57
C ASP A 18 20.85 19.45 23.40
N PRO A 19 21.44 18.79 24.40
CA PRO A 19 20.71 17.86 25.26
C PRO A 19 19.71 18.54 26.19
N THR A 20 19.56 19.87 26.09
CA THR A 20 18.60 20.66 26.88
C THR A 20 17.41 21.15 26.05
N CYS A 21 17.24 20.73 24.82
CA CYS A 21 16.08 21.09 24.00
C CYS A 21 14.80 20.51 24.61
N LYS A 22 14.37 21.10 25.70
CA LYS A 22 13.05 20.98 26.32
C LYS A 22 12.10 21.91 25.61
N THR A 23 11.90 21.74 24.35
CA THR A 23 11.06 22.63 23.58
C THR A 23 9.73 21.97 23.27
N THR A 24 8.91 22.58 23.64
CA THR A 24 7.52 23.00 23.47
C THR A 24 6.95 22.75 22.09
N VAL A 25 6.36 21.61 21.95
CA VAL A 25 5.40 21.28 20.88
C VAL A 25 4.01 21.47 21.44
N SER A 26 3.11 22.13 20.72
CA SER A 26 1.72 22.15 21.14
C SER A 26 1.16 20.74 21.01
N ALA A 27 0.53 20.34 22.04
CA ALA A 27 0.08 19.01 22.31
C ALA A 27 -0.93 18.39 21.37
N GLU A 28 -1.53 19.20 20.55
CA GLU A 28 -2.66 18.83 19.71
C GLU A 28 -2.26 17.85 18.57
N LEU A 29 -0.95 17.68 18.36
CA LEU A 29 -0.44 16.83 17.27
C LEU A 29 0.47 15.70 17.71
N ALA A 30 0.89 15.72 18.97
CA ALA A 30 1.98 14.86 19.43
C ALA A 30 1.53 13.47 19.90
N GLY A 31 0.34 13.33 20.43
CA GLY A 31 -0.08 12.12 21.13
C GLY A 31 0.02 10.84 20.29
N PRO A 32 -0.71 10.72 19.19
CA PRO A 32 -0.74 9.49 18.39
C PRO A 32 0.45 9.32 17.45
N LEU A 33 1.06 10.45 16.99
CA LEU A 33 2.25 10.41 16.15
C LEU A 33 3.46 9.84 16.88
N LEU A 34 3.61 10.16 18.16
CA LEU A 34 4.73 9.72 18.98
C LEU A 34 4.61 8.25 19.43
N ALA A 35 3.43 7.65 19.38
CA ALA A 35 3.28 6.22 19.64
C ALA A 35 4.01 5.33 18.62
N SER A 36 4.38 5.87 17.47
CA SER A 36 5.11 5.16 16.40
C SER A 36 6.50 5.73 16.11
N ILE A 37 6.94 6.77 16.86
CA ILE A 37 8.25 7.41 16.72
C ILE A 37 8.85 7.50 18.11
N GLU A 38 10.10 7.08 18.28
CA GLU A 38 10.80 7.23 19.57
C GLU A 38 10.82 8.70 20.00
N PRO A 39 10.60 9.01 21.29
CA PRO A 39 10.43 10.38 21.79
C PRO A 39 11.61 11.32 21.51
N ASP A 40 12.79 10.78 21.26
CA ASP A 40 14.02 11.56 21.11
C ASP A 40 14.29 12.05 19.68
N ASP A 41 13.46 11.65 18.70
CA ASP A 41 13.74 11.92 17.29
C ASP A 41 12.97 13.13 16.71
N VAL A 42 12.08 13.75 17.47
CA VAL A 42 11.25 14.84 16.97
C VAL A 42 11.18 16.00 17.97
N CYS A 43 11.79 17.12 17.64
CA CYS A 43 11.52 18.41 18.31
C CYS A 43 10.11 18.89 17.90
N LEU A 44 9.10 18.33 18.52
CA LEU A 44 7.71 18.72 18.34
C LEU A 44 7.21 19.52 19.55
N MET A 45 6.22 20.35 19.37
CA MET A 45 5.69 21.27 20.41
C MET A 45 5.04 20.55 21.61
N PRO A 46 5.05 21.04 22.86
CA PRO A 46 4.67 20.27 24.03
C PRO A 46 3.17 19.97 24.10
N PRO A 47 2.84 18.74 24.45
CA PRO A 47 1.50 18.29 24.68
C PRO A 47 0.81 18.92 25.89
N THR A 48 -0.53 19.05 25.87
CA THR A 48 -1.30 19.44 27.04
C THR A 48 -1.17 18.40 28.16
N PRO A 49 -1.50 18.73 29.41
CA PRO A 49 -1.42 17.75 30.51
C PRO A 49 -2.30 16.52 30.30
N GLU A 50 -3.48 16.67 29.66
CA GLU A 50 -4.40 15.58 29.36
C GLU A 50 -3.87 14.66 28.26
N GLU A 51 -3.31 15.21 27.22
CA GLU A 51 -2.70 14.43 26.13
C GLU A 51 -1.42 13.76 26.58
N ARG A 52 -0.66 14.35 27.51
CA ARG A 52 0.46 13.66 28.15
C ARG A 52 0.00 12.46 28.99
N ALA A 53 -1.19 12.53 29.58
CA ALA A 53 -1.76 11.40 30.31
C ALA A 53 -2.19 10.28 29.37
N GLN A 54 -2.94 10.62 28.31
CA GLN A 54 -3.34 9.67 27.26
C GLN A 54 -2.14 9.07 26.52
N TYR A 55 -1.14 9.90 26.19
CA TYR A 55 0.11 9.46 25.61
C TYR A 55 0.90 8.54 26.55
N ARG A 56 1.02 8.89 27.84
CA ARG A 56 1.70 8.01 28.81
C ARG A 56 0.98 6.69 28.97
N GLU A 57 -0.34 6.67 28.89
CA GLU A 57 -1.14 5.46 28.96
C GLU A 57 -0.97 4.59 27.71
N ALA A 58 -0.99 5.20 26.54
CA ALA A 58 -0.72 4.54 25.26
C ALA A 58 0.74 4.06 25.16
N VAL A 59 1.72 4.89 25.58
CA VAL A 59 3.14 4.52 25.66
C VAL A 59 3.39 3.50 26.76
N ALA A 60 2.72 3.58 27.91
CA ALA A 60 2.84 2.56 28.96
C ALA A 60 2.23 1.24 28.52
N ALA A 61 1.11 1.26 27.80
CA ALA A 61 0.54 0.07 27.16
C ALA A 61 1.44 -0.50 26.07
N TYR A 62 2.13 0.36 25.30
CA TYR A 62 3.13 -0.03 24.30
C TYR A 62 4.44 -0.48 24.96
N GLN A 63 4.93 0.22 25.99
CA GLN A 63 6.18 -0.07 26.72
C GLN A 63 6.05 -1.24 27.71
N THR A 64 4.88 -1.55 28.25
CA THR A 64 4.62 -2.83 28.95
C THR A 64 4.77 -4.01 27.99
N ARG A 65 4.63 -3.77 26.70
CA ARG A 65 4.96 -4.75 25.64
C ARG A 65 6.43 -4.71 25.21
N GLN A 66 7.20 -3.65 25.53
CA GLN A 66 8.56 -3.41 25.03
C GLN A 66 9.50 -2.71 26.05
N SER A 67 9.46 -3.03 27.33
CA SER A 67 10.34 -2.41 28.34
C SER A 67 11.82 -2.43 27.94
N PRO A 68 12.51 -1.24 27.82
CA PRO A 68 13.95 -1.19 27.70
C PRO A 68 14.59 -1.69 29.00
N GLY A 69 15.36 -2.76 28.91
CA GLY A 69 16.02 -3.37 30.08
C GLY A 69 15.29 -4.56 30.71
N ALA A 70 14.04 -4.85 30.31
CA ALA A 70 13.63 -6.24 30.34
C ALA A 70 14.58 -7.00 29.39
N PRO A 71 15.06 -8.21 29.75
CA PRO A 71 15.60 -9.12 28.76
C PRO A 71 14.55 -9.09 27.65
N ALA A 72 15.00 -8.82 26.41
CA ALA A 72 14.10 -8.71 25.23
C ALA A 72 13.04 -9.77 25.47
N PRO A 73 11.73 -9.42 25.62
CA PRO A 73 10.75 -10.34 26.13
C PRO A 73 11.05 -11.59 25.37
N ASP A 74 11.29 -12.72 26.09
CA ASP A 74 11.52 -13.98 25.41
C ASP A 74 10.50 -13.94 24.33
N VAL A 75 10.91 -13.56 23.12
CA VAL A 75 10.00 -13.28 22.01
C VAL A 75 9.24 -14.55 21.97
N LYS A 76 8.03 -14.54 22.54
CA LYS A 76 7.25 -15.76 22.64
C LYS A 76 7.23 -16.21 21.23
N ALA A 77 8.13 -17.12 21.01
CA ALA A 77 8.55 -17.52 19.67
C ALA A 77 7.27 -17.69 18.91
N SER A 78 7.16 -17.04 17.77
CA SER A 78 6.00 -17.20 16.88
C SER A 78 5.58 -18.63 16.98
N PRO A 79 4.32 -19.01 17.27
CA PRO A 79 3.97 -20.37 17.56
C PRO A 79 4.68 -21.30 16.59
N GLY A 80 5.65 -22.09 17.04
CA GLY A 80 6.49 -22.92 16.20
C GLY A 80 7.98 -22.55 16.15
N ALA A 81 8.43 -21.36 16.58
CA ALA A 81 9.86 -21.08 16.65
C ALA A 81 10.52 -21.84 17.83
N PRO A 82 11.69 -22.48 17.61
CA PRO A 82 12.33 -23.26 18.66
C PRO A 82 12.85 -22.37 19.79
N PRO A 83 12.90 -22.85 21.05
CA PRO A 83 13.49 -22.13 22.16
C PRO A 83 14.92 -21.68 21.83
N GLY A 84 15.22 -20.39 22.05
CA GLY A 84 16.55 -19.83 21.77
C GLY A 84 16.82 -19.47 20.30
N TRP A 85 15.87 -19.55 19.43
CA TRP A 85 15.95 -18.95 18.08
C TRP A 85 15.93 -17.40 18.17
N PRO A 86 16.79 -16.65 17.44
CA PRO A 86 17.80 -17.12 16.48
C PRO A 86 19.00 -17.79 17.14
N GLY A 87 19.64 -18.72 16.46
CA GLY A 87 20.78 -19.49 17.00
C GLY A 87 21.94 -18.59 17.48
N LYS A 88 22.71 -19.08 18.47
CA LYS A 88 23.83 -18.35 19.11
C LYS A 88 24.89 -17.80 18.16
N ASN A 89 24.96 -18.33 16.94
CA ASN A 89 25.97 -17.96 15.92
C ASN A 89 25.42 -16.99 14.85
N THR A 90 24.25 -16.42 15.03
CA THR A 90 23.67 -15.46 14.09
C THR A 90 24.29 -14.07 14.34
N VAL A 91 24.85 -13.47 13.30
CA VAL A 91 25.43 -12.12 13.34
C VAL A 91 24.35 -11.07 13.06
N GLY A 92 24.46 -9.90 13.64
CA GLY A 92 23.49 -8.81 13.52
C GLY A 92 22.67 -8.64 14.78
N GLY A 93 21.39 -8.84 14.71
CA GLY A 93 20.46 -8.72 15.84
C GLY A 93 19.70 -7.39 15.83
N ASN A 94 19.44 -6.85 17.02
CA ASN A 94 18.68 -5.62 17.23
C ASN A 94 19.51 -4.36 16.96
N VAL A 95 19.83 -4.10 15.69
CA VAL A 95 20.65 -2.97 15.24
C VAL A 95 19.76 -1.81 14.77
N PRO A 96 20.00 -0.58 15.22
CA PRO A 96 19.27 0.57 14.73
C PRO A 96 19.65 0.87 13.27
N PRO A 97 18.76 1.47 12.49
CA PRO A 97 19.10 1.97 11.16
C PRO A 97 20.07 3.14 11.27
N THR A 98 20.95 3.28 10.30
CA THR A 98 21.84 4.45 10.15
C THR A 98 21.16 5.62 9.47
N ALA A 99 20.12 5.34 8.68
CA ALA A 99 19.25 6.32 8.06
C ALA A 99 17.85 5.73 7.92
N ALA A 100 16.84 6.58 7.94
CA ALA A 100 15.44 6.19 7.76
C ALA A 100 14.71 7.27 6.97
N VAL A 101 14.06 6.90 5.88
CA VAL A 101 13.11 7.75 5.16
C VAL A 101 11.71 7.35 5.60
N ALA A 102 11.00 8.28 6.22
CA ALA A 102 9.63 8.06 6.68
C ALA A 102 8.87 9.37 6.73
N ASP A 103 7.58 9.32 6.45
CA ASP A 103 6.66 10.43 6.60
C ASP A 103 5.86 10.27 7.89
N PRO A 104 6.10 11.11 8.91
CA PRO A 104 5.38 11.02 10.17
C PRO A 104 3.99 11.65 10.15
N TRP A 105 3.63 12.33 9.06
CA TRP A 105 2.40 13.10 8.98
C TRP A 105 1.27 12.31 8.33
N PRO A 106 0.01 12.62 8.68
CA PRO A 106 -1.15 12.06 7.99
C PRO A 106 -1.16 12.37 6.49
N THR A 107 -1.69 11.46 5.69
CA THR A 107 -1.90 11.64 4.25
C THR A 107 -3.38 11.42 3.95
N TYR A 108 -4.07 12.47 3.49
CA TYR A 108 -5.50 12.37 3.24
C TYR A 108 -5.82 11.53 2.01
N ASP A 109 -6.80 10.65 2.16
CA ASP A 109 -7.36 9.84 1.08
C ASP A 109 -8.84 10.20 0.87
N GLY A 110 -9.78 9.59 1.59
CA GLY A 110 -11.21 9.93 1.49
C GLY A 110 -11.60 11.17 2.26
N ILE A 111 -12.70 11.81 1.85
CA ILE A 111 -13.31 12.95 2.53
C ILE A 111 -14.83 12.89 2.45
N ALA A 112 -15.49 13.23 3.55
CA ALA A 112 -16.94 13.44 3.60
C ALA A 112 -17.29 14.65 4.46
N VAL A 113 -18.36 15.35 4.09
CA VAL A 113 -18.78 16.58 4.75
C VAL A 113 -20.26 16.49 5.14
N ASP A 114 -20.56 16.84 6.37
CA ASP A 114 -21.90 17.06 6.90
C ASP A 114 -22.05 18.54 7.30
N GLY A 115 -22.53 19.36 6.38
CA GLY A 115 -22.71 20.79 6.60
C GLY A 115 -23.77 21.12 7.68
N GLU A 116 -24.76 20.24 7.89
CA GLU A 116 -25.79 20.43 8.89
C GLU A 116 -25.26 20.31 10.33
N ASN A 117 -24.45 19.29 10.58
CA ASN A 117 -23.79 19.06 11.86
C ASN A 117 -22.42 19.75 11.96
N GLY A 118 -21.95 20.41 10.90
CA GLY A 118 -20.69 21.14 10.86
C GLY A 118 -19.46 20.25 10.95
N ILE A 119 -19.50 19.01 10.42
CA ILE A 119 -18.45 18.00 10.52
C ILE A 119 -17.84 17.70 9.16
N VAL A 120 -16.52 17.55 9.14
CA VAL A 120 -15.74 17.00 8.03
C VAL A 120 -14.90 15.84 8.56
N ALA A 121 -14.93 14.71 7.88
CA ALA A 121 -14.11 13.57 8.21
C ALA A 121 -13.20 13.21 7.01
N MET A 122 -11.93 12.94 7.29
CA MET A 122 -10.92 12.57 6.30
C MET A 122 -10.16 11.35 6.77
N SER A 123 -10.05 10.33 5.91
CA SER A 123 -9.21 9.17 6.17
C SER A 123 -7.73 9.51 5.99
N ASP A 124 -6.89 8.82 6.74
CA ASP A 124 -5.44 8.98 6.77
C ASP A 124 -4.77 7.65 6.42
N GLU A 125 -4.37 7.51 5.17
CA GLU A 125 -3.77 6.27 4.67
C GLU A 125 -2.39 6.01 5.25
N ASN A 126 -1.60 7.06 5.51
CA ASN A 126 -0.22 6.91 5.98
C ASN A 126 -0.12 6.44 7.44
N ARG A 127 -1.05 6.92 8.29
CA ARG A 127 -1.04 6.62 9.74
C ARG A 127 -2.17 5.67 10.14
N HIS A 128 -2.96 5.21 9.16
CA HIS A 128 -4.10 4.31 9.37
C HIS A 128 -5.11 4.87 10.38
N GLY A 129 -5.51 6.12 10.17
CA GLY A 129 -6.35 6.87 11.07
C GLY A 129 -7.52 7.58 10.39
N LEU A 130 -8.27 8.32 11.22
CA LEU A 130 -9.38 9.15 10.79
C LEU A 130 -9.27 10.51 11.49
N LEU A 131 -9.22 11.60 10.71
CA LEU A 131 -9.22 12.95 11.22
C LEU A 131 -10.60 13.59 11.08
N ILE A 132 -11.08 14.23 12.14
CA ILE A 132 -12.38 14.89 12.21
C ILE A 132 -12.15 16.38 12.42
N TYR A 133 -12.75 17.20 11.58
CA TYR A 133 -12.68 18.66 11.64
C TYR A 133 -14.06 19.29 11.68
N ASN A 134 -14.13 20.57 12.05
CA ASN A 134 -15.33 21.38 11.83
C ASN A 134 -15.33 21.94 10.40
N THR A 135 -16.51 22.16 9.81
CA THR A 135 -16.62 22.75 8.47
C THR A 135 -16.02 24.16 8.39
N SER A 136 -15.87 24.86 9.53
CA SER A 136 -15.19 26.14 9.63
C SER A 136 -13.68 26.05 9.81
N SER A 137 -13.11 24.85 9.92
CA SER A 137 -11.67 24.64 10.14
C SER A 137 -10.84 25.09 8.94
N GLY A 138 -9.57 25.41 9.20
CA GLY A 138 -8.60 25.80 8.19
C GLY A 138 -8.41 27.30 8.07
N GLY A 139 -7.56 27.68 7.13
CA GLY A 139 -7.17 29.06 6.88
C GLY A 139 -5.88 29.12 6.07
N PHE A 140 -5.18 30.25 6.12
CA PHE A 140 -3.90 30.45 5.42
C PHE A 140 -2.69 30.43 6.36
N SER A 141 -2.89 30.00 7.60
CA SER A 141 -1.79 29.80 8.54
C SER A 141 -0.83 28.73 8.02
N PRO A 142 0.50 28.93 8.14
CA PRO A 142 1.49 27.90 7.80
C PRO A 142 1.52 26.73 8.81
N LYS A 143 0.83 26.90 9.96
CA LYS A 143 0.76 25.89 11.01
C LYS A 143 -0.27 24.81 10.68
N VAL A 144 -0.16 23.70 11.36
CA VAL A 144 -1.13 22.62 11.31
C VAL A 144 -2.49 23.10 11.80
N THR A 145 -3.54 22.62 11.16
CA THR A 145 -4.93 22.84 11.58
C THR A 145 -5.29 21.77 12.62
N THR A 146 -5.65 22.21 13.82
CA THR A 146 -6.05 21.28 14.88
C THR A 146 -7.33 20.54 14.51
N PRO A 147 -7.32 19.19 14.46
CA PRO A 147 -8.54 18.44 14.29
C PRO A 147 -9.44 18.50 15.56
N LYS A 148 -10.74 18.36 15.38
CA LYS A 148 -11.70 18.15 16.48
C LYS A 148 -11.46 16.79 17.15
N GLY A 149 -11.13 15.78 16.34
CA GLY A 149 -10.79 14.44 16.78
C GLY A 149 -9.81 13.79 15.83
N TRP A 150 -8.95 12.92 16.36
CA TRP A 150 -8.05 12.08 15.61
C TRP A 150 -8.14 10.65 16.15
N VAL A 151 -8.80 9.77 15.39
CA VAL A 151 -9.01 8.37 15.72
C VAL A 151 -7.83 7.60 15.16
N ILE A 152 -6.96 7.09 16.05
CA ILE A 152 -5.72 6.39 15.72
C ILE A 152 -5.25 5.56 16.90
N GLY A 153 -4.70 4.39 16.64
CA GLY A 153 -4.16 3.48 17.66
C GLY A 153 -4.46 2.02 17.36
N PRO A 154 -3.93 1.10 18.15
CA PRO A 154 -4.07 -0.33 17.90
C PRO A 154 -5.52 -0.86 18.00
N SER A 155 -6.39 -0.19 18.77
CA SER A 155 -7.77 -0.63 18.97
C SER A 155 -8.73 -0.15 17.87
N VAL A 156 -8.31 0.77 16.99
CA VAL A 156 -9.19 1.37 15.97
C VAL A 156 -9.48 0.45 14.78
N LYS A 157 -8.74 -0.64 14.63
CA LYS A 157 -8.90 -1.63 13.54
C LYS A 157 -8.78 -1.04 12.13
N LEU A 158 -8.16 0.11 11.96
CA LEU A 158 -7.95 0.75 10.67
C LEU A 158 -6.59 0.34 10.07
N GLY A 159 -6.59 0.00 8.78
CA GLY A 159 -5.40 -0.29 8.00
C GLY A 159 -5.61 0.05 6.53
N PHE A 160 -4.77 0.94 5.99
CA PHE A 160 -4.88 1.45 4.62
C PHE A 160 -6.30 1.93 4.30
N VAL A 161 -6.73 2.91 5.08
CA VAL A 161 -8.08 3.49 4.98
C VAL A 161 -8.22 4.29 3.69
N ALA A 162 -9.40 4.22 3.07
CA ALA A 162 -9.70 4.93 1.85
C ALA A 162 -11.01 5.75 1.99
N GLY A 163 -12.12 5.29 1.45
CA GLY A 163 -13.36 6.03 1.42
C GLY A 163 -13.97 6.34 2.79
N VAL A 164 -14.63 7.48 2.88
CA VAL A 164 -15.36 7.94 4.08
C VAL A 164 -16.77 8.31 3.68
N ALA A 165 -17.75 7.98 4.52
CA ALA A 165 -19.12 8.45 4.42
C ALA A 165 -19.66 8.89 5.79
N LEU A 166 -20.58 9.84 5.81
CA LEU A 166 -21.19 10.36 7.03
C LEU A 166 -22.67 10.04 7.08
N ASN A 167 -23.15 9.62 8.26
CA ASN A 167 -24.56 9.47 8.53
C ASN A 167 -25.02 10.59 9.49
N PRO A 168 -25.61 11.68 8.99
CA PRO A 168 -26.02 12.80 9.82
C PRO A 168 -27.15 12.45 10.80
N LYS A 169 -27.96 11.44 10.50
CA LYS A 169 -29.07 11.02 11.38
C LYS A 169 -28.58 10.30 12.64
N THR A 170 -27.61 9.41 12.48
CA THR A 170 -27.04 8.62 13.59
C THR A 170 -25.76 9.24 14.16
N ARG A 171 -25.22 10.30 13.51
CA ARG A 171 -23.94 10.96 13.82
C ARG A 171 -22.77 9.98 13.78
N GLU A 172 -22.72 9.19 12.72
CA GLU A 172 -21.71 8.15 12.49
C GLU A 172 -20.83 8.45 11.29
N ILE A 173 -19.56 8.05 11.40
CA ILE A 173 -18.55 8.08 10.35
C ILE A 173 -18.28 6.64 9.94
N LEU A 174 -18.46 6.34 8.67
CA LEU A 174 -18.15 5.04 8.07
C LEU A 174 -16.85 5.16 7.28
N VAL A 175 -15.91 4.28 7.51
CA VAL A 175 -14.58 4.31 6.86
C VAL A 175 -14.27 2.94 6.28
N THR A 176 -13.85 2.88 5.02
CA THR A 176 -13.33 1.63 4.44
C THR A 176 -11.96 1.30 5.02
N ASN A 177 -11.82 0.07 5.50
CA ASN A 177 -10.56 -0.56 5.85
C ASN A 177 -10.13 -1.43 4.67
N ASN A 178 -9.32 -0.87 3.77
CA ASN A 178 -9.03 -1.46 2.45
C ASN A 178 -8.39 -2.85 2.57
N ASP A 179 -7.31 -2.98 3.33
CA ASP A 179 -6.62 -4.27 3.51
C ASP A 179 -7.28 -5.16 4.57
N GLY A 180 -8.04 -4.59 5.49
CA GLY A 180 -8.79 -5.37 6.48
C GLY A 180 -10.08 -6.00 5.95
N GLY A 181 -10.54 -5.60 4.77
CA GLY A 181 -11.80 -6.11 4.20
C GLY A 181 -13.02 -5.71 5.04
N GLY A 182 -13.07 -4.45 5.50
CA GLY A 182 -14.12 -3.98 6.39
C GLY A 182 -14.60 -2.55 6.13
N VAL A 183 -15.73 -2.22 6.72
CA VAL A 183 -16.17 -0.85 6.98
C VAL A 183 -16.26 -0.67 8.47
N GLU A 184 -15.39 0.19 9.00
CA GLU A 184 -15.37 0.51 10.43
C GLU A 184 -16.21 1.75 10.69
N VAL A 185 -16.99 1.75 11.78
CA VAL A 185 -17.94 2.83 12.08
C VAL A 185 -17.60 3.49 13.40
N PHE A 186 -17.50 4.82 13.39
CA PHE A 186 -17.17 5.65 14.55
C PHE A 186 -18.22 6.73 14.79
N SER A 187 -18.25 7.29 16.01
CA SER A 187 -19.03 8.48 16.31
C SER A 187 -18.38 9.75 15.75
N TYR A 188 -19.15 10.81 15.50
CA TYR A 188 -18.65 12.16 15.20
C TYR A 188 -17.77 12.75 16.30
N ASP A 189 -17.84 12.20 17.50
CA ASP A 189 -17.08 12.64 18.67
C ASP A 189 -15.95 11.65 19.04
N ALA A 190 -15.62 10.70 18.13
CA ALA A 190 -14.55 9.76 18.35
C ALA A 190 -13.19 10.46 18.37
N ASN A 191 -12.28 10.01 19.24
CA ASN A 191 -10.94 10.56 19.39
C ASN A 191 -10.00 9.55 20.05
N GLY A 192 -8.72 9.58 19.72
CA GLY A 192 -7.70 8.70 20.26
C GLY A 192 -7.89 7.23 19.85
N ASP A 193 -7.38 6.31 20.66
CA ASP A 193 -7.46 4.86 20.44
C ASP A 193 -8.86 4.31 20.77
N THR A 194 -9.83 4.70 19.96
CA THR A 194 -11.25 4.38 20.14
C THR A 194 -11.64 3.21 19.26
N ARG A 195 -12.20 2.15 19.86
CA ARG A 195 -12.75 1.02 19.08
C ARG A 195 -13.94 1.48 18.22
N PRO A 196 -14.11 0.90 17.03
CA PRO A 196 -15.30 1.16 16.22
C PRO A 196 -16.58 0.74 16.98
N ILE A 197 -17.66 1.46 16.77
CA ILE A 197 -19.00 1.14 17.33
C ILE A 197 -19.48 -0.18 16.76
N ARG A 198 -19.21 -0.42 15.47
CA ARG A 198 -19.46 -1.64 14.74
C ARG A 198 -18.51 -1.77 13.55
N SER A 199 -18.34 -2.99 13.07
CA SER A 199 -17.59 -3.32 11.87
C SER A 199 -18.47 -4.12 10.93
N LEU A 200 -18.42 -3.85 9.62
CA LEU A 200 -19.09 -4.60 8.58
C LEU A 200 -18.03 -5.29 7.73
N THR A 201 -18.12 -6.60 7.55
CA THR A 201 -17.22 -7.34 6.64
C THR A 201 -17.65 -7.09 5.20
N VAL A 202 -16.71 -6.64 4.37
CA VAL A 202 -16.90 -6.39 2.93
C VAL A 202 -15.76 -7.05 2.15
N PRO A 203 -15.84 -7.16 0.81
CA PRO A 203 -14.73 -7.71 0.02
C PRO A 203 -13.42 -6.97 0.28
N HIS A 204 -12.34 -7.72 0.34
CA HIS A 204 -10.98 -7.18 0.46
C HIS A 204 -10.70 -6.12 -0.61
N GLN A 205 -9.92 -5.12 -0.27
CA GLN A 205 -9.64 -3.94 -1.08
C GLN A 205 -10.90 -3.13 -1.45
N SER A 206 -11.79 -2.98 -0.47
CA SER A 206 -12.86 -1.99 -0.53
C SER A 206 -12.25 -0.58 -0.54
N TRP A 207 -12.75 0.28 -1.45
CA TRP A 207 -12.21 1.64 -1.60
C TRP A 207 -13.27 2.71 -1.35
N GLY A 208 -14.22 2.90 -2.26
CA GLY A 208 -15.23 3.93 -2.17
C GLY A 208 -16.42 3.55 -1.29
N LEU A 209 -16.96 4.54 -0.59
CA LEU A 209 -18.20 4.46 0.14
C LEU A 209 -19.18 5.52 -0.33
N SER A 210 -20.46 5.17 -0.42
CA SER A 210 -21.53 6.13 -0.60
C SER A 210 -22.78 5.70 0.16
N LEU A 211 -23.30 6.59 1.00
CA LEU A 211 -24.46 6.35 1.84
C LEU A 211 -25.68 7.12 1.35
N ASP A 212 -26.77 6.40 1.05
CA ASP A 212 -28.11 6.98 0.93
C ASP A 212 -28.84 6.85 2.27
N VAL A 213 -28.84 7.95 3.03
CA VAL A 213 -29.46 8.01 4.36
C VAL A 213 -30.98 7.83 4.31
N THR A 214 -31.61 8.20 3.20
CA THR A 214 -33.09 8.09 3.03
C THR A 214 -33.51 6.66 2.82
N ARG A 215 -32.73 5.89 2.04
CA ARG A 215 -32.98 4.50 1.74
C ARG A 215 -32.36 3.52 2.75
N ASN A 216 -31.59 4.02 3.71
CA ASN A 216 -30.76 3.21 4.61
C ASN A 216 -29.88 2.24 3.81
N GLU A 217 -29.14 2.77 2.84
CA GLU A 217 -28.36 1.94 1.92
C GLU A 217 -26.94 2.46 1.74
N LEU A 218 -25.98 1.53 1.84
CA LEU A 218 -24.56 1.75 1.68
C LEU A 218 -24.05 1.04 0.42
N ALA A 219 -23.45 1.78 -0.49
CA ALA A 219 -22.72 1.22 -1.64
C ALA A 219 -21.22 1.23 -1.38
N VAL A 220 -20.54 0.11 -1.65
CA VAL A 220 -19.11 -0.10 -1.46
C VAL A 220 -18.49 -0.61 -2.75
N THR A 221 -17.47 0.07 -3.27
CA THR A 221 -16.64 -0.46 -4.35
C THR A 221 -15.53 -1.33 -3.79
N SER A 222 -15.17 -2.38 -4.53
CA SER A 222 -14.04 -3.24 -4.19
C SER A 222 -13.19 -3.48 -5.44
N GLN A 223 -11.92 -3.07 -5.34
CA GLN A 223 -11.00 -2.97 -6.48
C GLN A 223 -10.74 -4.33 -7.13
N GLN A 224 -10.16 -5.30 -6.41
CA GLN A 224 -9.87 -6.63 -6.98
C GLN A 224 -11.12 -7.46 -7.20
N TYR A 225 -12.15 -7.27 -6.38
CA TYR A 225 -13.45 -7.91 -6.60
C TYR A 225 -14.16 -7.37 -7.85
N GLN A 226 -13.74 -6.18 -8.31
CA GLN A 226 -14.28 -5.50 -9.50
C GLN A 226 -15.79 -5.38 -9.46
N GLY A 227 -16.29 -4.87 -8.34
CA GLY A 227 -17.72 -4.82 -8.12
C GLY A 227 -18.17 -3.69 -7.19
N ILE A 228 -19.48 -3.50 -7.16
CA ILE A 228 -20.17 -2.63 -6.21
C ILE A 228 -21.10 -3.51 -5.39
N SER A 229 -20.89 -3.54 -4.07
CA SER A 229 -21.75 -4.27 -3.14
C SER A 229 -22.62 -3.32 -2.34
N PHE A 230 -23.89 -3.69 -2.13
CA PHE A 230 -24.87 -2.86 -1.43
C PHE A 230 -25.30 -3.53 -0.13
N TYR A 231 -25.30 -2.77 0.96
CA TYR A 231 -25.65 -3.20 2.29
C TYR A 231 -26.70 -2.27 2.93
N ALA A 232 -27.29 -2.64 4.06
CA ALA A 232 -27.96 -1.65 4.90
C ALA A 232 -26.89 -0.79 5.61
N ALA A 233 -27.21 0.48 5.84
CA ALA A 233 -26.27 1.39 6.51
C ALA A 233 -25.95 0.97 7.97
N ASP A 234 -26.82 0.20 8.58
CA ASP A 234 -26.73 -0.33 9.93
C ASP A 234 -26.27 -1.78 10.01
N ASP A 235 -25.92 -2.42 8.87
CA ASP A 235 -25.37 -3.77 8.84
C ASP A 235 -24.06 -3.86 9.65
N ALA A 236 -23.84 -5.01 10.28
CA ALA A 236 -22.66 -5.32 11.07
C ALA A 236 -22.25 -6.77 10.97
N GLY A 237 -20.95 -7.04 11.16
CA GLY A 237 -20.37 -8.37 11.05
C GLY A 237 -20.38 -8.92 9.63
N ALA A 238 -20.29 -10.24 9.49
CA ALA A 238 -20.30 -10.92 8.20
C ALA A 238 -21.74 -11.13 7.72
N VAL A 239 -22.22 -10.23 6.88
CA VAL A 239 -23.54 -10.30 6.26
C VAL A 239 -23.42 -10.35 4.74
N ARG A 240 -24.41 -10.96 4.07
CA ARG A 240 -24.46 -10.90 2.61
C ARG A 240 -24.89 -9.50 2.17
N PRO A 241 -24.29 -8.97 1.10
CA PRO A 241 -24.81 -7.77 0.46
C PRO A 241 -26.25 -8.03 -0.03
N LYS A 242 -27.10 -7.01 0.05
CA LYS A 242 -28.45 -7.04 -0.50
C LYS A 242 -28.44 -7.37 -2.00
N ARG A 243 -27.44 -6.83 -2.69
CA ARG A 243 -27.16 -7.08 -4.11
C ARG A 243 -25.72 -6.68 -4.43
N THR A 244 -25.26 -7.13 -5.59
CA THR A 244 -23.92 -6.82 -6.09
C THR A 244 -23.96 -6.62 -7.59
N ILE A 245 -23.38 -5.53 -8.08
CA ILE A 245 -23.15 -5.29 -9.51
C ILE A 245 -21.72 -5.75 -9.80
N ARG A 246 -21.55 -6.84 -10.54
CA ARG A 246 -20.25 -7.44 -10.84
C ARG A 246 -20.37 -8.35 -12.05
N GLY A 247 -19.36 -8.35 -12.90
CA GLY A 247 -19.26 -9.25 -14.04
C GLY A 247 -18.65 -8.57 -15.25
N MET A 248 -18.46 -9.32 -16.34
CA MET A 248 -17.79 -8.82 -17.54
C MET A 248 -18.57 -7.72 -18.27
N ALA A 249 -19.89 -7.82 -18.29
CA ALA A 249 -20.74 -6.82 -18.93
C ALA A 249 -20.73 -5.49 -18.18
N THR A 250 -20.46 -5.51 -16.86
CA THR A 250 -20.36 -4.28 -16.08
C THR A 250 -19.18 -3.42 -16.52
N ARG A 251 -18.09 -4.05 -16.98
CA ARG A 251 -16.82 -3.39 -17.28
C ARG A 251 -16.28 -2.56 -16.11
N LEU A 252 -16.60 -2.96 -14.87
CA LEU A 252 -15.92 -2.44 -13.68
C LEU A 252 -14.50 -2.98 -13.67
N GLU A 253 -13.55 -2.07 -13.59
CA GLU A 253 -12.13 -2.35 -13.71
C GLU A 253 -11.38 -1.41 -12.76
N ASP A 254 -10.88 -1.95 -11.64
CA ASP A 254 -10.27 -1.14 -10.58
C ASP A 254 -11.19 0.01 -10.11
N PRO A 255 -12.41 -0.29 -9.62
CA PRO A 255 -13.34 0.73 -9.20
C PRO A 255 -12.89 1.38 -7.89
N HIS A 256 -12.75 2.72 -7.91
CA HIS A 256 -12.41 3.55 -6.77
C HIS A 256 -13.64 4.25 -6.20
N GLY A 257 -13.80 5.53 -6.46
CA GLY A 257 -14.92 6.32 -5.95
C GLY A 257 -16.29 5.81 -6.41
N VAL A 258 -17.25 5.92 -5.52
CA VAL A 258 -18.65 5.54 -5.80
C VAL A 258 -19.59 6.64 -5.28
N TYR A 259 -20.68 6.88 -5.98
CA TYR A 259 -21.75 7.74 -5.52
C TYR A 259 -23.11 7.08 -5.82
N LEU A 260 -23.93 6.92 -4.77
CA LEU A 260 -25.28 6.37 -4.83
C LEU A 260 -26.30 7.51 -4.89
N HIS A 261 -26.93 7.68 -6.06
CA HIS A 261 -28.01 8.65 -6.28
C HIS A 261 -29.36 7.96 -6.16
N GLY A 262 -29.83 7.74 -4.94
CA GLY A 262 -31.03 6.95 -4.70
C GLY A 262 -32.32 7.49 -5.37
N GLU A 263 -32.50 8.83 -5.39
CA GLU A 263 -33.68 9.44 -6.04
C GLU A 263 -33.80 9.12 -7.54
N ARG A 264 -32.66 8.94 -8.22
CA ARG A 264 -32.63 8.60 -9.64
C ARG A 264 -32.46 7.11 -9.92
N ASP A 265 -32.30 6.32 -8.86
CA ASP A 265 -31.95 4.92 -8.94
C ASP A 265 -30.66 4.68 -9.74
N GLU A 266 -29.64 5.51 -9.52
CA GLU A 266 -28.37 5.46 -10.21
C GLU A 266 -27.21 5.30 -9.23
N VAL A 267 -26.19 4.51 -9.62
CA VAL A 267 -24.91 4.43 -8.96
C VAL A 267 -23.79 4.73 -9.94
N PHE A 268 -22.95 5.68 -9.58
CA PHE A 268 -21.78 6.10 -10.33
C PHE A 268 -20.55 5.42 -9.75
N ALA A 269 -19.64 4.96 -10.59
CA ALA A 269 -18.37 4.39 -10.19
C ALA A 269 -17.23 4.93 -11.05
N ALA A 270 -16.14 5.34 -10.41
CA ALA A 270 -14.90 5.72 -11.07
C ALA A 270 -14.05 4.47 -11.28
N ASN A 271 -13.74 4.14 -12.53
CA ASN A 271 -12.70 3.18 -12.87
C ASN A 271 -11.37 3.91 -13.01
N HIS A 272 -10.41 3.56 -12.16
CA HIS A 272 -9.09 4.21 -12.13
C HIS A 272 -8.36 4.07 -13.47
N GLY A 273 -8.45 2.92 -14.10
CA GLY A 273 -7.72 2.58 -15.31
C GLY A 273 -6.41 1.85 -15.00
N ASN A 274 -5.63 1.59 -16.02
CA ASN A 274 -4.36 0.89 -16.05
C ASN A 274 -4.43 -0.62 -15.91
N TRP A 275 -5.39 -1.22 -15.21
CA TRP A 275 -5.45 -2.66 -15.12
C TRP A 275 -6.88 -3.22 -15.07
N THR A 276 -7.00 -4.45 -15.46
CA THR A 276 -8.18 -5.29 -15.26
C THR A 276 -7.72 -6.69 -14.88
N GLU A 277 -8.19 -7.19 -13.75
CA GLU A 277 -8.04 -8.58 -13.37
C GLU A 277 -9.41 -9.25 -13.30
N MET A 278 -9.62 -10.29 -14.09
CA MET A 278 -10.89 -11.02 -14.16
C MET A 278 -10.94 -12.24 -13.24
N ARG A 279 -10.07 -12.27 -12.22
CA ARG A 279 -10.02 -13.32 -11.20
C ARG A 279 -10.56 -12.84 -9.88
N SER A 280 -11.12 -13.75 -9.10
CA SER A 280 -11.41 -13.46 -7.69
C SER A 280 -10.09 -13.35 -6.91
N TYR A 281 -10.06 -12.53 -5.88
CA TYR A 281 -8.93 -12.48 -4.94
C TYR A 281 -8.67 -13.83 -4.25
N ALA A 282 -9.69 -14.67 -4.15
CA ALA A 282 -9.58 -16.03 -3.61
C ALA A 282 -8.54 -16.92 -4.32
N GLY A 283 -7.68 -16.34 -5.13
CA GLY A 283 -6.52 -16.98 -5.72
C GLY A 283 -6.76 -17.50 -7.12
N ASP A 284 -6.76 -18.78 -7.30
CA ASP A 284 -6.48 -19.39 -8.58
C ASP A 284 -7.73 -19.61 -9.45
N GLU A 285 -8.91 -19.38 -8.90
CA GLU A 285 -10.16 -19.52 -9.64
C GLU A 285 -10.46 -18.27 -10.47
N PRO A 286 -10.78 -18.42 -11.75
CA PRO A 286 -11.23 -17.29 -12.56
C PRO A 286 -12.53 -16.71 -11.97
N ALA A 287 -12.67 -15.39 -11.98
CA ALA A 287 -13.90 -14.72 -11.56
C ALA A 287 -15.14 -15.24 -12.28
N PHE A 288 -14.95 -15.82 -13.45
CA PHE A 288 -15.98 -16.46 -14.27
C PHE A 288 -15.54 -17.90 -14.59
N PRO A 289 -16.20 -18.91 -14.02
CA PRO A 289 -15.83 -20.31 -14.21
C PRO A 289 -15.68 -20.70 -15.69
N GLY A 290 -14.61 -21.42 -15.99
CA GLY A 290 -14.35 -21.97 -17.31
C GLY A 290 -13.75 -21.00 -18.34
N LYS A 291 -13.44 -19.73 -17.98
CA LYS A 291 -12.83 -18.77 -18.89
C LYS A 291 -11.67 -18.03 -18.25
N TYR A 292 -10.46 -18.33 -18.71
CA TYR A 292 -9.28 -17.54 -18.38
C TYR A 292 -9.27 -16.26 -19.23
N ILE A 293 -9.18 -15.11 -18.56
CA ILE A 293 -9.03 -13.82 -19.23
C ILE A 293 -7.75 -13.20 -18.64
N PRO A 294 -6.71 -12.99 -19.47
CA PRO A 294 -5.49 -12.32 -19.00
C PRO A 294 -5.83 -10.89 -18.59
N GLY A 295 -5.09 -10.39 -17.62
CA GLY A 295 -5.14 -8.98 -17.26
C GLY A 295 -4.80 -8.09 -18.46
N ARG A 296 -5.28 -6.87 -18.43
CA ARG A 296 -5.04 -5.88 -19.51
C ARG A 296 -5.04 -4.47 -18.94
N PHE A 297 -4.44 -3.56 -19.66
CA PHE A 297 -4.56 -2.14 -19.40
C PHE A 297 -5.83 -1.58 -20.03
N THR A 298 -6.56 -0.78 -19.27
CA THR A 298 -7.80 -0.14 -19.70
C THR A 298 -7.75 1.36 -19.41
N PRO A 299 -8.38 2.19 -20.27
CA PRO A 299 -8.46 3.62 -20.00
C PRO A 299 -9.41 3.93 -18.84
N SER A 300 -9.13 5.04 -18.15
CA SER A 300 -9.98 5.60 -17.12
C SER A 300 -11.40 5.87 -17.60
N SER A 301 -12.38 5.70 -16.74
CA SER A 301 -13.79 5.96 -17.08
C SER A 301 -14.65 6.21 -15.84
N ILE A 302 -15.79 6.89 -16.02
CA ILE A 302 -16.88 6.87 -15.04
C ILE A 302 -18.03 6.04 -15.66
N ARG A 303 -18.53 5.08 -14.89
CA ARG A 303 -19.63 4.21 -15.30
C ARG A 303 -20.82 4.42 -14.39
N VAL A 304 -22.02 4.41 -14.98
CA VAL A 304 -23.27 4.62 -14.26
C VAL A 304 -24.16 3.43 -14.50
N TYR A 305 -24.68 2.85 -13.41
CA TYR A 305 -25.59 1.70 -13.44
C TYR A 305 -26.92 2.08 -12.79
N LYS A 306 -27.94 1.30 -13.06
CA LYS A 306 -29.17 1.34 -12.27
C LYS A 306 -28.89 0.72 -10.89
N ALA A 307 -29.08 1.50 -9.83
CA ALA A 307 -28.70 1.09 -8.49
C ALA A 307 -29.51 -0.10 -7.96
N SER A 308 -30.73 -0.29 -8.44
CA SER A 308 -31.61 -1.42 -8.09
C SER A 308 -31.25 -2.75 -8.77
N GLU A 309 -30.37 -2.74 -9.79
CA GLU A 309 -29.97 -3.96 -10.49
C GLU A 309 -28.91 -4.77 -9.72
N THR A 310 -28.74 -6.03 -10.14
CA THR A 310 -27.80 -6.98 -9.56
C THR A 310 -27.19 -7.87 -10.63
N GLY A 311 -25.98 -8.36 -10.38
CA GLY A 311 -25.28 -9.32 -11.25
C GLY A 311 -24.48 -8.64 -12.35
N ASP A 312 -24.32 -9.35 -13.47
CA ASP A 312 -23.51 -8.93 -14.62
C ASP A 312 -24.32 -8.05 -15.59
N VAL A 313 -24.51 -6.79 -15.23
CA VAL A 313 -25.32 -5.82 -15.97
C VAL A 313 -24.45 -4.76 -16.65
N PRO A 314 -24.78 -4.36 -17.91
CA PRO A 314 -24.06 -3.30 -18.57
C PRO A 314 -24.34 -1.93 -17.93
N PRO A 315 -23.42 -0.96 -18.03
CA PRO A 315 -23.68 0.39 -17.56
C PRO A 315 -24.79 1.06 -18.42
N LEU A 316 -25.63 1.87 -17.78
CA LEU A 316 -26.59 2.75 -18.46
C LEU A 316 -25.86 3.75 -19.37
N ARG A 317 -24.71 4.24 -18.91
CA ARG A 317 -23.83 5.14 -19.66
C ARG A 317 -22.40 5.06 -19.17
N THR A 318 -21.48 5.42 -20.04
CA THR A 318 -20.04 5.44 -19.77
C THR A 318 -19.46 6.78 -20.23
N LEU A 319 -18.75 7.46 -19.35
CA LEU A 319 -17.95 8.64 -19.65
C LEU A 319 -16.50 8.20 -19.82
N GLN A 320 -15.96 8.26 -21.03
CA GLN A 320 -14.63 7.75 -21.37
C GLN A 320 -14.14 8.37 -22.68
N GLY A 321 -12.86 8.65 -22.78
CA GLY A 321 -12.19 9.13 -23.99
C GLY A 321 -11.30 10.33 -23.73
N ASN A 322 -10.54 10.77 -24.73
CA ASN A 322 -9.49 11.78 -24.56
C ASN A 322 -10.06 13.18 -24.21
N ARG A 323 -11.25 13.51 -24.69
CA ARG A 323 -11.90 14.79 -24.39
C ARG A 323 -12.34 14.89 -22.93
N THR A 324 -12.57 13.75 -22.26
CA THR A 324 -12.96 13.72 -20.85
C THR A 324 -11.85 14.21 -19.94
N GLN A 325 -10.59 14.14 -20.37
CA GLN A 325 -9.39 14.45 -19.58
C GLN A 325 -9.24 13.59 -18.32
N LEU A 326 -9.97 12.49 -18.21
CA LEU A 326 -9.84 11.56 -17.10
C LEU A 326 -8.44 10.93 -17.07
N ALA A 327 -7.77 11.05 -15.95
CA ALA A 327 -6.44 10.50 -15.69
C ALA A 327 -6.34 10.12 -14.23
N TRP A 328 -6.42 8.82 -13.94
CA TRP A 328 -6.55 8.28 -12.59
C TRP A 328 -7.68 8.96 -11.78
N PRO A 329 -8.95 8.82 -12.22
CA PRO A 329 -10.09 9.30 -11.43
C PRO A 329 -10.22 8.50 -10.14
N MET A 330 -10.20 9.20 -9.02
CA MET A 330 -10.24 8.64 -7.68
C MET A 330 -11.64 8.81 -7.06
N GLY A 331 -11.79 9.64 -6.03
CA GLY A 331 -13.07 9.94 -5.42
C GLY A 331 -14.03 10.71 -6.35
N ILE A 332 -15.30 10.42 -6.22
CA ILE A 332 -16.37 11.13 -6.93
C ILE A 332 -17.49 11.52 -5.98
N THR A 333 -18.16 12.61 -6.31
CA THR A 333 -19.41 13.03 -5.63
C THR A 333 -20.37 13.67 -6.61
N VAL A 334 -21.63 13.80 -6.24
CA VAL A 334 -22.64 14.50 -7.05
C VAL A 334 -23.24 15.65 -6.27
N ASP A 335 -23.20 16.81 -6.89
CA ASP A 335 -24.00 17.94 -6.50
C ASP A 335 -25.41 17.79 -7.07
N LYS A 336 -26.35 17.32 -6.25
CA LYS A 336 -27.72 17.05 -6.68
C LYS A 336 -28.47 18.29 -7.13
N GLU A 337 -28.24 19.43 -6.49
CA GLU A 337 -28.95 20.68 -6.81
C GLU A 337 -28.51 21.26 -8.15
N ARG A 338 -27.22 21.09 -8.49
CA ARG A 338 -26.64 21.58 -9.74
C ARG A 338 -26.63 20.51 -10.86
N ASN A 339 -26.98 19.27 -10.52
CA ASN A 339 -26.85 18.12 -11.41
C ASN A 339 -25.42 17.96 -11.96
N GLU A 340 -24.43 18.14 -11.12
CA GLU A 340 -23.02 18.06 -11.45
C GLU A 340 -22.36 16.83 -10.80
N LEU A 341 -21.59 16.09 -11.59
CA LEU A 341 -20.68 15.03 -11.15
C LEU A 341 -19.28 15.64 -11.01
N LEU A 342 -18.72 15.59 -9.80
CA LEU A 342 -17.36 16.05 -9.52
C LEU A 342 -16.44 14.84 -9.39
N VAL A 343 -15.27 14.91 -10.03
CA VAL A 343 -14.28 13.84 -10.09
C VAL A 343 -12.93 14.35 -9.62
N ALA A 344 -12.38 13.77 -8.56
CA ALA A 344 -10.99 13.96 -8.16
C ALA A 344 -10.09 13.28 -9.19
N ASN A 345 -9.42 14.06 -10.03
CA ASN A 345 -8.62 13.58 -11.15
C ASN A 345 -7.13 13.66 -10.77
N TYR A 346 -6.64 12.59 -10.15
CA TYR A 346 -5.34 12.54 -9.46
C TYR A 346 -4.17 12.98 -10.36
N ALA A 347 -4.00 12.31 -11.50
CA ALA A 347 -2.80 12.48 -12.32
C ALA A 347 -2.74 13.82 -13.07
N SER A 348 -3.80 14.63 -13.02
CA SER A 348 -3.82 15.98 -13.59
C SER A 348 -3.92 17.10 -12.54
N ASN A 349 -3.87 16.78 -11.24
CA ASN A 349 -4.02 17.76 -10.15
C ASN A 349 -5.26 18.66 -10.35
N SER A 350 -6.42 18.04 -10.58
CA SER A 350 -7.64 18.81 -10.87
C SER A 350 -8.90 18.12 -10.36
N ILE A 351 -9.95 18.91 -10.19
CA ILE A 351 -11.32 18.41 -10.08
C ILE A 351 -12.01 18.65 -11.42
N LEU A 352 -12.46 17.59 -12.07
CA LEU A 352 -13.25 17.66 -13.30
C LEU A 352 -14.73 17.63 -12.97
N ILE A 353 -15.53 18.46 -13.64
CA ILE A 353 -16.95 18.60 -13.35
C ILE A 353 -17.75 18.40 -14.64
N PHE A 354 -18.68 17.46 -14.58
CA PHE A 354 -19.53 17.05 -15.71
C PHE A 354 -21.01 17.13 -15.33
N PRO A 355 -21.94 17.28 -16.27
CA PRO A 355 -23.34 16.99 -15.99
C PRO A 355 -23.51 15.53 -15.55
N THR A 356 -24.41 15.26 -14.60
CA THR A 356 -24.70 13.87 -14.16
C THR A 356 -25.18 12.96 -15.30
N THR A 357 -25.62 13.55 -16.41
CA THR A 357 -26.08 12.86 -17.64
C THR A 357 -24.98 12.66 -18.67
N ALA A 358 -23.76 13.10 -18.41
CA ALA A 358 -22.63 12.98 -19.35
C ALA A 358 -22.38 11.53 -19.78
N SER A 359 -22.10 11.34 -21.06
CA SER A 359 -21.84 10.04 -21.67
C SER A 359 -20.94 10.18 -22.89
N GLY A 360 -20.12 9.17 -23.15
CA GLY A 360 -19.18 9.15 -24.27
C GLY A 360 -17.93 10.01 -24.03
N ASP A 361 -17.30 10.44 -25.11
CA ASP A 361 -16.10 11.27 -25.11
C ASP A 361 -16.45 12.76 -25.11
N VAL A 362 -16.84 13.32 -23.97
CA VAL A 362 -17.23 14.71 -23.80
C VAL A 362 -16.28 15.43 -22.83
N ALA A 363 -16.03 16.72 -23.10
CA ALA A 363 -15.22 17.54 -22.21
C ALA A 363 -15.98 17.87 -20.90
N PRO A 364 -15.27 18.12 -19.79
CA PRO A 364 -15.89 18.65 -18.58
C PRO A 364 -16.50 20.03 -18.88
N THR A 365 -17.61 20.34 -18.24
CA THR A 365 -18.25 21.67 -18.35
C THR A 365 -17.44 22.74 -17.64
N ARG A 366 -16.74 22.38 -16.57
CA ARG A 366 -15.78 23.19 -15.85
C ARG A 366 -14.77 22.31 -15.14
N PHE A 367 -13.65 22.87 -14.73
CA PHE A 367 -12.65 22.20 -13.91
C PHE A 367 -12.08 23.17 -12.89
N ILE A 368 -11.52 22.64 -11.80
CA ILE A 368 -10.72 23.40 -10.84
C ILE A 368 -9.33 22.79 -10.89
N GLY A 369 -8.32 23.58 -11.30
CA GLY A 369 -6.95 23.09 -11.45
C GLY A 369 -6.02 24.20 -11.89
N GLY A 370 -4.75 24.09 -11.56
CA GLY A 370 -3.71 25.07 -11.83
C GLY A 370 -2.91 25.44 -10.58
N PRO A 371 -1.79 26.17 -10.74
CA PRO A 371 -0.81 26.39 -9.67
C PRO A 371 -1.35 27.21 -8.48
N ASN A 372 -2.41 28.00 -8.66
CA ASN A 372 -3.00 28.80 -7.58
C ASN A 372 -3.99 28.01 -6.72
N THR A 373 -4.46 26.86 -7.18
CA THR A 373 -5.51 26.09 -6.50
C THR A 373 -5.02 25.38 -5.25
N GLY A 374 -3.74 25.06 -5.16
CA GLY A 374 -3.20 24.19 -4.12
C GLY A 374 -3.73 22.74 -4.19
N ILE A 375 -4.26 22.32 -5.35
CA ILE A 375 -4.63 20.91 -5.58
C ILE A 375 -3.38 20.13 -5.97
N VAL A 376 -3.04 19.12 -5.16
CA VAL A 376 -1.85 18.28 -5.35
C VAL A 376 -2.23 16.81 -5.14
N GLY A 377 -2.35 16.05 -6.22
CA GLY A 377 -2.77 14.66 -6.16
C GLY A 377 -4.11 14.47 -5.44
N PRO A 378 -5.22 15.03 -5.95
CA PRO A 378 -6.52 14.96 -5.28
C PRO A 378 -7.04 13.53 -5.31
N VAL A 379 -7.44 13.00 -4.16
CA VAL A 379 -8.02 11.66 -4.01
C VAL A 379 -9.47 11.73 -3.59
N GLY A 380 -9.81 12.58 -2.63
CA GLY A 380 -11.17 12.75 -2.17
C GLY A 380 -11.80 14.07 -2.62
N VAL A 381 -13.10 14.06 -2.92
CA VAL A 381 -13.90 15.26 -3.19
C VAL A 381 -15.28 15.16 -2.57
N ALA A 382 -15.72 16.23 -1.92
CA ALA A 382 -17.05 16.33 -1.30
C ALA A 382 -17.69 17.69 -1.58
N VAL A 383 -19.02 17.74 -1.56
CA VAL A 383 -19.81 18.96 -1.72
C VAL A 383 -20.55 19.25 -0.43
N ASP A 384 -20.40 20.46 0.10
CA ASP A 384 -21.18 21.01 1.19
C ASP A 384 -22.20 22.01 0.62
N THR A 385 -23.44 21.57 0.48
CA THR A 385 -24.50 22.41 -0.09
C THR A 385 -24.98 23.48 0.88
N ARG A 386 -24.78 23.27 2.18
CA ARG A 386 -25.17 24.24 3.22
C ARG A 386 -24.25 25.46 3.23
N ASN A 387 -22.96 25.24 3.11
CA ASN A 387 -21.95 26.31 3.13
C ASN A 387 -21.53 26.77 1.73
N ASP A 388 -22.13 26.21 0.68
CA ASP A 388 -21.84 26.47 -0.73
C ASP A 388 -20.38 26.21 -1.08
N GLU A 389 -19.84 25.01 -0.75
CA GLU A 389 -18.43 24.66 -0.83
C GLU A 389 -18.14 23.33 -1.49
N ILE A 390 -16.96 23.26 -2.14
CA ILE A 390 -16.31 22.04 -2.59
C ILE A 390 -15.06 21.81 -1.73
N TRP A 391 -14.95 20.62 -1.15
CA TRP A 391 -13.82 20.17 -0.36
C TRP A 391 -13.02 19.14 -1.14
N VAL A 392 -11.71 19.28 -1.13
CA VAL A 392 -10.78 18.39 -1.85
C VAL A 392 -9.69 17.90 -0.90
N ALA A 393 -9.56 16.59 -0.75
CA ALA A 393 -8.47 15.96 -0.02
C ALA A 393 -7.30 15.70 -0.95
N ASN A 394 -6.13 16.23 -0.62
CA ASN A 394 -4.89 16.07 -1.35
C ASN A 394 -4.04 14.95 -0.73
N TYR A 395 -3.70 13.97 -1.53
CA TYR A 395 -2.75 12.92 -1.15
C TYR A 395 -1.29 13.41 -1.26
N GLY A 396 -1.05 14.38 -2.14
CA GLY A 396 0.30 14.77 -2.55
C GLY A 396 1.03 15.76 -1.64
N ASP A 397 0.36 16.42 -0.65
CA ASP A 397 0.98 17.51 0.10
C ASP A 397 0.49 17.75 1.54
N HIS A 398 -0.12 16.80 2.21
CA HIS A 398 -0.63 16.95 3.57
C HIS A 398 -1.70 18.06 3.74
N THR A 399 -2.51 18.33 2.70
CA THR A 399 -3.54 19.35 2.78
C THR A 399 -4.90 18.87 2.33
N ALA A 400 -5.93 19.58 2.77
CA ALA A 400 -7.21 19.62 2.06
C ALA A 400 -7.53 21.08 1.74
N VAL A 401 -8.11 21.33 0.56
CA VAL A 401 -8.42 22.66 0.08
C VAL A 401 -9.93 22.84 -0.13
N VAL A 402 -10.42 24.04 0.15
CA VAL A 402 -11.86 24.34 0.12
C VAL A 402 -12.11 25.48 -0.87
N PHE A 403 -13.03 25.28 -1.79
CA PHE A 403 -13.43 26.25 -2.82
C PHE A 403 -14.87 26.65 -2.71
N ASP A 404 -15.25 27.76 -3.33
CA ASP A 404 -16.64 28.04 -3.60
C ASP A 404 -17.23 26.95 -4.51
N ARG A 405 -18.49 26.60 -4.29
CA ARG A 405 -19.20 25.55 -5.02
C ARG A 405 -19.26 25.81 -6.54
N THR A 406 -19.13 27.08 -6.94
CA THR A 406 -19.11 27.51 -8.34
C THR A 406 -17.70 27.71 -8.92
N ALA A 407 -16.65 27.41 -8.16
CA ALA A 407 -15.27 27.62 -8.56
C ALA A 407 -14.94 26.96 -9.91
N SER A 408 -14.15 27.65 -10.73
CA SER A 408 -13.72 27.15 -12.04
C SER A 408 -12.36 27.74 -12.42
N GLY A 409 -11.51 26.94 -13.08
CA GLY A 409 -10.18 27.32 -13.53
C GLY A 409 -9.15 27.36 -12.40
N ASP A 410 -8.10 28.17 -12.60
CA ASP A 410 -6.98 28.32 -11.66
C ASP A 410 -7.31 29.35 -10.57
N VAL A 411 -8.15 28.99 -9.63
CA VAL A 411 -8.63 29.86 -8.55
C VAL A 411 -8.00 29.50 -7.21
N LYS A 412 -7.82 30.51 -6.35
CA LYS A 412 -7.34 30.26 -4.99
C LYS A 412 -8.42 29.62 -4.14
N PRO A 413 -8.08 28.70 -3.21
CA PRO A 413 -9.04 28.18 -2.26
C PRO A 413 -9.51 29.26 -1.26
N LYS A 414 -10.68 29.09 -0.72
CA LYS A 414 -11.22 29.90 0.41
C LYS A 414 -10.37 29.68 1.67
N ARG A 415 -9.93 28.45 1.92
CA ARG A 415 -9.09 28.07 3.05
C ARG A 415 -8.41 26.73 2.79
N ILE A 416 -7.38 26.44 3.56
CA ILE A 416 -6.58 25.23 3.51
C ILE A 416 -6.58 24.59 4.90
N ILE A 417 -6.84 23.31 4.98
CA ILE A 417 -6.62 22.47 6.16
C ILE A 417 -5.24 21.84 5.98
N ARG A 418 -4.39 21.93 6.99
CA ARG A 418 -3.05 21.36 6.98
C ARG A 418 -2.90 20.33 8.09
N ASN A 419 -2.46 19.15 7.77
CA ASN A 419 -2.12 18.14 8.77
C ASN A 419 -0.60 18.02 9.02
N ALA A 420 0.20 18.82 8.29
CA ALA A 420 1.62 19.05 8.51
C ALA A 420 1.93 20.55 8.36
N PRO A 421 3.05 21.06 8.91
CA PRO A 421 3.50 22.43 8.67
C PRO A 421 3.66 22.71 7.17
N GLN A 422 3.41 23.95 6.76
CA GLN A 422 3.55 24.34 5.36
C GLN A 422 4.96 24.05 4.83
N GLY A 423 5.06 23.40 3.67
CA GLY A 423 6.32 23.04 3.04
C GLY A 423 6.90 21.72 3.54
N THR A 424 6.19 21.01 4.41
CA THR A 424 6.55 19.62 4.75
C THR A 424 6.46 18.75 3.51
N PRO A 425 7.52 18.02 3.13
CA PRO A 425 7.48 17.13 1.98
C PRO A 425 6.68 15.85 2.30
N THR A 426 6.22 15.16 1.27
CA THR A 426 5.75 13.78 1.35
C THR A 426 6.81 12.83 0.83
N THR A 427 6.92 11.65 1.39
CA THR A 427 7.81 10.58 0.86
C THR A 427 7.26 9.95 -0.41
N GLY A 428 5.97 10.15 -0.68
CA GLY A 428 5.32 9.60 -1.87
C GLY A 428 5.05 8.10 -1.81
N PHE A 429 5.14 7.49 -0.64
CA PHE A 429 4.67 6.12 -0.39
C PHE A 429 4.03 6.03 1.00
N THR A 430 3.01 5.22 1.11
CA THR A 430 2.29 4.90 2.36
C THR A 430 2.35 3.41 2.67
N ASN A 431 2.58 2.58 1.66
CA ASN A 431 2.83 1.15 1.80
C ASN A 431 3.93 0.69 0.84
N ALA A 432 5.16 0.77 1.29
CA ALA A 432 6.31 0.28 0.56
C ALA A 432 6.48 -1.23 0.78
N ALA A 433 6.36 -2.04 -0.28
CA ALA A 433 6.42 -3.50 -0.19
C ALA A 433 7.67 -4.12 -0.80
N ALA A 434 8.50 -3.33 -1.49
CA ALA A 434 9.71 -3.79 -2.16
C ALA A 434 10.75 -2.67 -2.24
N ALA A 435 11.99 -3.03 -2.56
CA ALA A 435 13.05 -2.08 -2.88
C ALA A 435 13.99 -2.63 -3.97
N ALA A 436 14.59 -1.72 -4.74
CA ALA A 436 15.77 -2.02 -5.54
C ALA A 436 16.82 -0.94 -5.32
N TYR A 437 18.08 -1.29 -5.52
CA TYR A 437 19.19 -0.36 -5.45
C TYR A 437 19.76 -0.12 -6.84
N ASP A 438 19.89 1.12 -7.22
CA ASP A 438 20.59 1.57 -8.42
C ASP A 438 22.03 1.98 -8.06
N PRO A 439 23.04 1.16 -8.38
CA PRO A 439 24.43 1.47 -8.06
C PRO A 439 25.04 2.57 -8.94
N LYS A 440 24.40 2.89 -10.07
CA LYS A 440 24.87 3.92 -11.00
C LYS A 440 24.55 5.32 -10.49
N ARG A 441 23.35 5.50 -9.89
CA ARG A 441 22.87 6.78 -9.35
C ARG A 441 22.96 6.84 -7.83
N GLU A 442 23.33 5.72 -7.19
CA GLU A 442 23.30 5.55 -5.73
C GLU A 442 21.91 5.84 -5.14
N GLU A 443 20.87 5.33 -5.79
CA GLU A 443 19.47 5.54 -5.44
C GLU A 443 18.80 4.25 -4.95
N ILE A 444 17.84 4.42 -4.02
CA ILE A 444 16.92 3.37 -3.60
C ILE A 444 15.58 3.61 -4.30
N LEU A 445 15.09 2.63 -5.03
CA LEU A 445 13.80 2.64 -5.69
C LEU A 445 12.77 1.93 -4.82
N VAL A 446 11.63 2.58 -4.60
CA VAL A 446 10.57 2.10 -3.69
C VAL A 446 9.22 2.19 -4.38
N PRO A 447 8.54 1.07 -4.66
CA PRO A 447 7.19 1.09 -5.20
C PRO A 447 6.17 1.30 -4.09
N ASN A 448 5.14 2.08 -4.36
CA ASN A 448 3.95 2.21 -3.51
C ASN A 448 2.89 1.18 -3.93
N CYS A 449 2.40 0.39 -2.98
CA CYS A 449 1.51 -0.75 -3.27
C CYS A 449 0.01 -0.46 -3.18
N VAL A 450 -0.38 0.70 -2.65
CA VAL A 450 -1.78 1.04 -2.36
C VAL A 450 -2.26 2.22 -3.22
N SER A 451 -3.27 2.93 -2.84
CA SER A 451 -4.14 3.86 -3.59
C SER A 451 -3.51 4.55 -4.81
N VAL A 452 -2.26 5.02 -4.69
CA VAL A 452 -1.56 5.68 -5.80
C VAL A 452 -0.36 4.85 -6.26
N PRO A 453 -0.45 4.19 -7.43
CA PRO A 453 0.66 3.43 -8.00
C PRO A 453 1.82 4.35 -8.40
N ARG A 454 2.97 4.19 -7.74
CA ARG A 454 4.13 5.07 -7.96
C ARG A 454 5.41 4.32 -7.62
N ILE A 455 6.52 4.72 -8.25
CA ILE A 455 7.87 4.36 -7.81
C ILE A 455 8.56 5.66 -7.41
N SER A 456 8.93 5.75 -6.13
CA SER A 456 9.70 6.86 -5.57
C SER A 456 11.17 6.46 -5.48
N THR A 457 12.08 7.39 -5.77
CA THR A 457 13.52 7.16 -5.64
C THR A 457 14.14 8.13 -4.65
N PHE A 458 15.08 7.62 -3.86
CA PHE A 458 15.78 8.38 -2.83
C PHE A 458 17.27 8.12 -2.92
N ALA A 459 18.09 9.13 -2.67
CA ALA A 459 19.51 8.92 -2.46
C ALA A 459 19.73 7.91 -1.33
N ARG A 460 20.72 7.02 -1.47
CA ARG A 460 20.99 5.95 -0.47
C ARG A 460 21.23 6.44 0.96
N TYR A 461 21.63 7.70 1.12
CA TYR A 461 21.85 8.37 2.41
C TYR A 461 20.70 9.26 2.86
N ALA A 462 19.58 9.27 2.13
CA ALA A 462 18.41 10.04 2.51
C ALA A 462 17.90 9.61 3.89
N SER A 463 17.50 10.58 4.71
CA SER A 463 17.00 10.35 6.06
C SER A 463 15.97 11.41 6.46
N GLY A 464 15.02 11.03 7.29
CA GLY A 464 13.95 11.90 7.74
C GLY A 464 12.78 11.96 6.76
N ASN A 465 11.91 12.95 6.94
CA ASN A 465 10.81 13.23 6.03
C ASN A 465 11.33 14.04 4.85
N VAL A 466 11.64 13.39 3.76
CA VAL A 466 12.21 13.99 2.54
C VAL A 466 11.36 13.62 1.33
N ALA A 467 11.25 14.56 0.39
CA ALA A 467 10.66 14.26 -0.91
C ALA A 467 11.54 13.27 -1.68
N PRO A 468 10.96 12.42 -2.53
CA PRO A 468 11.74 11.62 -3.46
C PRO A 468 12.50 12.53 -4.45
N ASP A 469 13.70 12.11 -4.82
CA ASP A 469 14.51 12.80 -5.84
C ASP A 469 13.82 12.78 -7.22
N ARG A 470 13.08 11.70 -7.48
CA ARG A 470 12.21 11.55 -8.65
C ARG A 470 11.12 10.52 -8.39
N THR A 471 10.04 10.61 -9.17
CA THR A 471 8.95 9.62 -9.18
C THR A 471 8.67 9.14 -10.58
N ILE A 472 8.18 7.91 -10.72
CA ILE A 472 7.51 7.40 -11.92
C ILE A 472 6.06 7.21 -11.52
N GLU A 473 5.15 8.01 -12.08
CA GLU A 473 3.71 7.98 -11.78
C GLU A 473 2.86 8.63 -12.86
N GLY A 474 1.62 8.24 -12.98
CA GLY A 474 0.65 8.79 -13.93
C GLY A 474 0.11 7.75 -14.91
N GLN A 475 -0.97 8.11 -15.61
CA GLN A 475 -1.74 7.20 -16.46
C GLN A 475 -0.91 6.48 -17.54
N GLN A 476 0.09 7.17 -18.13
CA GLN A 476 0.89 6.58 -19.21
C GLN A 476 1.93 5.57 -18.72
N THR A 477 2.22 5.55 -17.41
CA THR A 477 3.20 4.60 -16.85
C THR A 477 2.69 3.17 -16.87
N HIS A 478 1.39 2.95 -16.97
CA HIS A 478 0.75 1.65 -16.82
C HIS A 478 1.02 0.97 -15.46
N LEU A 479 1.57 1.69 -14.49
CA LEU A 479 1.69 1.17 -13.13
C LEU A 479 0.30 0.93 -12.55
N SER A 480 0.19 -0.12 -11.75
CA SER A 480 -0.99 -0.39 -10.93
C SER A 480 -0.60 -0.69 -9.51
N ARG A 481 -1.54 -0.70 -8.59
CA ARG A 481 -1.31 -1.16 -7.23
C ARG A 481 -0.79 -2.60 -7.20
N THR A 482 -0.35 -3.06 -6.03
CA THR A 482 0.15 -4.44 -5.82
C THR A 482 1.50 -4.69 -6.52
N MET A 483 2.37 -3.70 -6.52
CA MET A 483 3.77 -3.84 -6.96
C MET A 483 4.60 -4.40 -5.80
N HIS A 484 4.68 -5.72 -5.70
CA HIS A 484 5.36 -6.42 -4.61
C HIS A 484 6.85 -6.70 -4.87
N GLY A 485 7.37 -6.27 -6.00
CA GLY A 485 8.76 -6.42 -6.37
C GLY A 485 9.15 -5.44 -7.47
N LEU A 486 10.43 -5.19 -7.59
CA LEU A 486 11.05 -4.58 -8.76
C LEU A 486 12.51 -4.99 -8.81
N ALA A 487 13.08 -4.94 -10.01
CA ALA A 487 14.51 -5.18 -10.24
C ALA A 487 15.13 -3.97 -10.94
N PHE A 488 16.42 -3.78 -10.72
CA PHE A 488 17.23 -2.83 -11.43
C PHE A 488 18.36 -3.57 -12.16
N ASP A 489 18.47 -3.34 -13.46
CA ASP A 489 19.58 -3.87 -14.28
C ASP A 489 20.69 -2.82 -14.35
N PRO A 490 21.81 -3.01 -13.64
CA PRO A 490 22.89 -2.03 -13.63
C PRO A 490 23.72 -2.04 -14.91
N ILE A 491 23.66 -3.10 -15.72
CA ILE A 491 24.41 -3.22 -16.98
C ILE A 491 23.68 -2.47 -18.09
N HIS A 492 22.38 -2.65 -18.21
CA HIS A 492 21.58 -2.08 -19.29
C HIS A 492 20.81 -0.81 -18.87
N ASP A 493 20.91 -0.43 -17.60
CA ASP A 493 20.26 0.77 -17.04
C ASP A 493 18.72 0.71 -17.20
N GLU A 494 18.11 -0.36 -16.68
CA GLU A 494 16.68 -0.61 -16.79
C GLU A 494 16.03 -0.87 -15.43
N ILE A 495 14.81 -0.37 -15.25
CA ILE A 495 13.92 -0.70 -14.13
C ILE A 495 12.87 -1.68 -14.62
N ILE A 496 12.77 -2.84 -13.99
CA ILE A 496 11.84 -3.90 -14.36
C ILE A 496 10.78 -4.03 -13.26
N VAL A 497 9.50 -3.89 -13.61
CA VAL A 497 8.38 -3.83 -12.65
C VAL A 497 7.32 -4.86 -12.99
N PRO A 498 7.01 -5.79 -12.10
CA PRO A 498 5.86 -6.67 -12.26
C PRO A 498 4.58 -5.93 -11.90
N VAL A 499 3.57 -6.02 -12.73
CA VAL A 499 2.24 -5.46 -12.48
C VAL A 499 1.26 -6.62 -12.33
N ALA A 500 1.10 -7.07 -11.08
CA ALA A 500 0.40 -8.31 -10.77
C ALA A 500 -1.05 -8.33 -11.28
N LEU A 501 -1.75 -7.20 -11.20
CA LEU A 501 -3.18 -7.13 -11.51
C LEU A 501 -3.47 -7.06 -13.00
N SER A 502 -2.55 -6.55 -13.80
CA SER A 502 -2.68 -6.57 -15.27
C SER A 502 -1.98 -7.75 -15.94
N GLY A 503 -1.32 -8.62 -15.17
CA GLY A 503 -0.58 -9.76 -15.73
C GLY A 503 0.54 -9.32 -16.65
N ALA A 504 1.31 -8.29 -16.27
CA ALA A 504 2.30 -7.67 -17.12
C ALA A 504 3.64 -7.46 -16.41
N ILE A 505 4.69 -7.32 -17.20
CA ILE A 505 6.00 -6.83 -16.77
C ILE A 505 6.29 -5.56 -17.57
N LEU A 506 6.57 -4.46 -16.88
CA LEU A 506 6.94 -3.18 -17.47
C LEU A 506 8.45 -3.00 -17.37
N VAL A 507 9.07 -2.46 -18.41
CA VAL A 507 10.48 -2.11 -18.42
C VAL A 507 10.64 -0.64 -18.75
N PHE A 508 11.28 0.11 -17.85
CA PHE A 508 11.59 1.53 -18.01
C PHE A 508 13.10 1.74 -18.09
N LYS A 509 13.50 2.87 -18.64
CA LYS A 509 14.88 3.34 -18.50
C LYS A 509 15.22 3.60 -17.03
N GLY A 510 16.48 3.39 -16.66
CA GLY A 510 16.93 3.58 -15.28
C GLY A 510 16.73 5.02 -14.76
N ASP A 511 16.70 6.03 -15.65
CA ASP A 511 16.48 7.44 -15.33
C ASP A 511 15.04 7.91 -15.54
N ALA A 512 14.09 7.01 -15.79
CA ALA A 512 12.68 7.31 -16.02
C ALA A 512 12.06 8.14 -14.89
N ARG A 513 11.21 9.09 -15.26
CA ARG A 513 10.53 10.00 -14.30
C ARG A 513 9.18 10.48 -14.82
N GLY A 514 8.31 10.88 -13.88
CA GLY A 514 7.00 11.45 -14.19
C GLY A 514 6.09 10.46 -14.91
N ASN A 515 5.19 10.99 -15.71
CA ASN A 515 4.20 10.23 -16.46
C ASN A 515 4.79 9.66 -17.77
N THR A 516 5.85 8.84 -17.66
CA THR A 516 6.56 8.25 -18.80
C THR A 516 6.02 6.87 -19.13
N MET A 517 5.92 6.57 -20.42
CA MET A 517 5.58 5.22 -20.87
C MET A 517 6.74 4.25 -20.63
N PRO A 518 6.48 2.98 -20.31
CA PRO A 518 7.51 1.97 -20.34
C PRO A 518 8.06 1.78 -21.77
N ASP A 519 9.35 1.52 -21.87
CA ASP A 519 10.00 1.21 -23.17
C ASP A 519 9.52 -0.13 -23.73
N ARG A 520 9.22 -1.09 -22.86
CA ARG A 520 8.70 -2.41 -23.21
C ARG A 520 7.64 -2.87 -22.22
N ILE A 521 6.69 -3.63 -22.72
CA ILE A 521 5.62 -4.27 -21.94
C ILE A 521 5.54 -5.74 -22.37
N ILE A 522 5.77 -6.67 -21.44
CA ILE A 522 5.53 -8.11 -21.68
C ILE A 522 4.14 -8.40 -21.11
N GLN A 523 3.17 -8.66 -22.00
CA GLN A 523 1.78 -8.92 -21.63
C GLN A 523 1.05 -9.65 -22.74
N GLY A 524 0.17 -10.56 -22.40
CA GLY A 524 -0.71 -11.26 -23.33
C GLY A 524 -0.84 -12.74 -23.05
N SER A 525 -1.67 -13.43 -23.83
CA SER A 525 -2.04 -14.83 -23.58
C SER A 525 -0.90 -15.83 -23.78
N HIS A 526 0.06 -15.52 -24.64
CA HIS A 526 1.21 -16.38 -24.92
C HIS A 526 2.32 -16.26 -23.84
N THR A 527 2.30 -15.17 -23.06
CA THR A 527 3.31 -14.95 -22.03
C THR A 527 3.20 -15.93 -20.86
N GLY A 528 2.00 -16.48 -20.63
CA GLY A 528 1.72 -17.27 -19.43
C GLY A 528 1.68 -16.46 -18.13
N LEU A 529 1.88 -15.13 -18.19
CA LEU A 529 1.76 -14.24 -17.05
C LEU A 529 0.28 -14.09 -16.67
N ILE A 530 0.00 -14.34 -15.40
CA ILE A 530 -1.34 -14.22 -14.84
C ILE A 530 -1.32 -13.23 -13.68
N ARG A 531 -0.42 -13.46 -12.74
CA ARG A 531 -0.22 -12.61 -11.56
C ARG A 531 1.25 -12.60 -11.16
N PRO A 532 2.11 -11.92 -11.92
CA PRO A 532 3.53 -11.81 -11.59
C PRO A 532 3.69 -10.99 -10.30
N GLN A 533 4.19 -11.64 -9.25
CA GLN A 533 4.39 -11.00 -7.95
C GLN A 533 5.71 -10.26 -7.86
N THR A 534 6.77 -10.90 -8.33
CA THR A 534 8.13 -10.36 -8.30
C THR A 534 8.86 -10.72 -9.57
N VAL A 535 9.86 -9.90 -9.89
CA VAL A 535 10.77 -10.12 -11.00
C VAL A 535 12.20 -9.92 -10.54
N GLU A 536 13.12 -10.57 -11.26
CA GLU A 536 14.54 -10.32 -11.18
C GLU A 536 15.15 -10.36 -12.58
N VAL A 537 16.29 -9.72 -12.75
CA VAL A 537 17.02 -9.70 -14.02
C VAL A 537 18.34 -10.45 -13.89
N ASP A 538 18.64 -11.27 -14.89
CA ASP A 538 19.96 -11.84 -15.12
C ASP A 538 20.62 -11.09 -16.30
N PRO A 539 21.40 -10.06 -16.01
CA PRO A 539 21.99 -9.25 -17.07
C PRO A 539 23.14 -9.98 -17.79
N VAL A 540 23.69 -11.02 -17.18
CA VAL A 540 24.78 -11.84 -17.78
C VAL A 540 24.22 -12.72 -18.88
N ASN A 541 23.05 -13.33 -18.66
CA ASN A 541 22.39 -14.23 -19.60
C ASN A 541 21.26 -13.55 -20.40
N ASN A 542 21.07 -12.24 -20.25
CA ASN A 542 20.02 -11.47 -20.89
C ASN A 542 18.61 -12.04 -20.65
N GLU A 543 18.26 -12.24 -19.38
CA GLU A 543 16.98 -12.85 -19.01
C GLU A 543 16.23 -12.03 -17.94
N ILE A 544 14.90 -11.95 -18.06
CA ILE A 544 13.98 -11.53 -17.02
C ILE A 544 13.34 -12.78 -16.44
N VAL A 545 13.43 -12.94 -15.13
CA VAL A 545 12.87 -14.08 -14.39
C VAL A 545 11.72 -13.59 -13.55
N ALA A 546 10.51 -14.12 -13.77
CA ALA A 546 9.30 -13.74 -13.08
C ALA A 546 8.74 -14.88 -12.23
N ALA A 547 8.33 -14.55 -11.00
CA ALA A 547 7.53 -15.44 -10.16
C ALA A 547 6.06 -15.11 -10.36
N ASP A 548 5.30 -16.03 -10.92
CA ASP A 548 3.86 -15.87 -11.13
C ASP A 548 3.08 -16.77 -10.17
N SER A 549 2.39 -16.15 -9.21
CA SER A 549 1.70 -16.85 -8.14
C SER A 549 0.49 -17.62 -8.63
N SER A 550 -0.24 -17.11 -9.60
CA SER A 550 -1.46 -17.76 -10.11
C SER A 550 -1.16 -18.88 -11.08
N SER A 551 -0.16 -18.75 -11.94
CA SER A 551 0.27 -19.88 -12.78
C SER A 551 1.13 -20.88 -12.01
N ARG A 552 1.51 -20.57 -10.77
CA ARG A 552 2.41 -21.38 -9.92
C ARG A 552 3.68 -21.78 -10.67
N ALA A 553 4.29 -20.79 -11.31
CA ALA A 553 5.43 -21.04 -12.19
C ALA A 553 6.44 -19.89 -12.10
N ILE A 554 7.68 -20.25 -12.38
CA ILE A 554 8.73 -19.32 -12.76
C ILE A 554 8.72 -19.23 -14.27
N LEU A 555 8.61 -18.03 -14.81
CA LEU A 555 8.62 -17.72 -16.23
C LEU A 555 9.90 -16.96 -16.57
N VAL A 556 10.64 -17.42 -17.55
CA VAL A 556 11.90 -16.80 -17.95
C VAL A 556 11.75 -16.26 -19.37
N PHE A 557 11.93 -14.95 -19.51
CA PHE A 557 11.84 -14.25 -20.78
C PHE A 557 13.22 -13.79 -21.26
N ASP A 558 13.34 -13.56 -22.56
CA ASP A 558 14.44 -12.75 -23.07
C ASP A 558 14.38 -11.33 -22.47
N ARG A 559 15.49 -10.74 -22.11
CA ARG A 559 15.53 -9.39 -21.54
C ARG A 559 14.88 -8.35 -22.46
N LEU A 560 15.01 -8.53 -23.77
CA LEU A 560 14.45 -7.63 -24.79
C LEU A 560 13.00 -7.99 -25.18
N ALA A 561 12.38 -8.96 -24.51
CA ALA A 561 11.00 -9.34 -24.76
C ALA A 561 10.06 -8.14 -24.71
N ASN A 562 9.09 -8.08 -25.63
CA ASN A 562 8.08 -7.03 -25.71
C ASN A 562 6.80 -7.59 -26.37
N GLY A 563 5.63 -7.21 -25.85
CA GLY A 563 4.34 -7.68 -26.34
C GLY A 563 3.95 -9.07 -25.84
N ASP A 564 3.10 -9.74 -26.61
CA ASP A 564 2.56 -11.07 -26.31
C ASP A 564 3.50 -12.19 -26.80
N VAL A 565 4.59 -12.41 -26.07
CA VAL A 565 5.66 -13.37 -26.40
C VAL A 565 5.69 -14.52 -25.40
N ALA A 566 5.95 -15.73 -25.87
CA ALA A 566 6.13 -16.89 -25.01
C ALA A 566 7.43 -16.76 -24.18
N PRO A 567 7.45 -17.26 -22.93
CA PRO A 567 8.69 -17.36 -22.18
C PRO A 567 9.68 -18.32 -22.89
N LYS A 568 10.97 -18.05 -22.74
CA LYS A 568 12.03 -18.95 -23.21
C LYS A 568 11.93 -20.34 -22.56
N ARG A 569 11.54 -20.36 -21.28
CA ARG A 569 11.27 -21.57 -20.49
C ARG A 569 10.38 -21.27 -19.30
N LYS A 570 9.76 -22.32 -18.80
CA LYS A 570 8.85 -22.30 -17.65
C LYS A 570 9.23 -23.40 -16.69
N ILE A 571 9.35 -23.10 -15.40
CA ILE A 571 9.49 -24.09 -14.33
C ILE A 571 8.17 -24.10 -13.57
N GLY A 572 7.45 -25.23 -13.55
CA GLY A 572 6.17 -25.36 -12.89
C GLY A 572 5.58 -26.76 -13.03
N GLY A 573 4.83 -27.19 -12.06
CA GLY A 573 4.21 -28.50 -11.99
C GLY A 573 4.32 -29.11 -10.59
N PRO A 574 3.73 -30.29 -10.34
CA PRO A 574 3.66 -30.90 -9.02
C PRO A 574 5.01 -31.14 -8.32
N LYS A 575 6.07 -31.46 -9.08
CA LYS A 575 7.41 -31.72 -8.52
C LYS A 575 8.09 -30.45 -7.98
N THR A 576 7.68 -29.27 -8.44
CA THR A 576 8.22 -28.00 -7.93
C THR A 576 7.75 -27.70 -6.52
N ASP A 577 6.67 -28.32 -6.06
CA ASP A 577 5.98 -28.08 -4.79
C ASP A 577 5.51 -26.60 -4.63
N PHE A 578 5.27 -25.91 -5.73
CA PHE A 578 4.80 -24.54 -5.69
C PHE A 578 3.32 -24.47 -5.29
N ARG A 579 3.05 -23.77 -4.19
CA ARG A 579 1.70 -23.33 -3.83
C ARG A 579 1.50 -21.87 -4.17
N ASP A 580 2.43 -21.03 -3.73
CA ASP A 580 2.36 -19.58 -3.91
C ASP A 580 3.78 -19.01 -3.95
N ILE A 581 4.22 -18.65 -5.14
CA ILE A 581 5.56 -18.08 -5.35
C ILE A 581 5.44 -16.58 -5.21
N VAL A 582 6.08 -16.01 -4.19
CA VAL A 582 5.95 -14.59 -3.82
C VAL A 582 7.23 -13.79 -4.00
N GLY A 583 8.37 -14.44 -4.19
CA GLY A 583 9.65 -13.81 -4.41
C GLY A 583 10.54 -14.61 -5.35
N ILE A 584 11.43 -13.91 -6.06
CA ILE A 584 12.37 -14.51 -6.99
C ILE A 584 13.73 -13.82 -6.90
N ALA A 585 14.80 -14.57 -7.06
CA ALA A 585 16.14 -14.08 -7.34
C ALA A 585 16.86 -15.03 -8.31
N VAL A 586 17.87 -14.52 -8.97
CA VAL A 586 18.74 -15.31 -9.86
C VAL A 586 20.20 -15.08 -9.49
N ASP A 587 20.97 -16.15 -9.46
CA ASP A 587 22.43 -16.08 -9.32
C ASP A 587 23.10 -16.70 -10.55
N PRO A 588 23.61 -15.88 -11.46
CA PRO A 588 24.31 -16.38 -12.65
C PRO A 588 25.64 -17.04 -12.32
N VAL A 589 26.27 -16.73 -11.18
CA VAL A 589 27.56 -17.30 -10.76
C VAL A 589 27.40 -18.74 -10.30
N SER A 590 26.43 -19.01 -9.45
CA SER A 590 26.12 -20.39 -9.00
C SER A 590 25.14 -21.11 -9.95
N ASN A 591 24.69 -20.44 -11.00
CA ASN A 591 23.75 -20.95 -12.01
C ASN A 591 22.44 -21.45 -11.40
N VAL A 592 21.82 -20.64 -10.50
CA VAL A 592 20.56 -21.01 -9.82
C VAL A 592 19.51 -19.90 -9.88
N ILE A 593 18.24 -20.30 -9.90
CA ILE A 593 17.08 -19.47 -9.60
C ILE A 593 16.61 -19.84 -8.21
N ILE A 594 16.30 -18.85 -7.37
CA ILE A 594 15.80 -19.01 -6.00
C ILE A 594 14.37 -18.46 -5.95
N ALA A 595 13.42 -19.31 -5.61
CA ALA A 595 12.02 -18.93 -5.43
C ALA A 595 11.66 -18.90 -3.93
N ALA A 596 11.07 -17.80 -3.50
CA ALA A 596 10.41 -17.72 -2.20
C ALA A 596 9.02 -18.35 -2.34
N ASN A 597 8.81 -19.50 -1.74
CA ASN A 597 7.62 -20.32 -1.95
C ASN A 597 6.90 -20.65 -0.66
N ARG A 598 5.57 -20.46 -0.64
CA ARG A 598 4.71 -21.15 0.29
C ARG A 598 4.41 -22.53 -0.28
N SER A 599 4.81 -23.57 0.42
CA SER A 599 4.74 -24.94 -0.07
C SER A 599 3.32 -25.50 -0.10
N ALA A 600 3.05 -26.39 -1.03
CA ALA A 600 1.81 -27.15 -1.08
C ALA A 600 1.83 -28.36 -0.10
N GLY A 601 2.97 -28.98 0.12
CA GLY A 601 3.08 -30.16 0.97
C GLY A 601 4.35 -30.22 1.84
N GLY A 602 5.32 -29.35 1.57
CA GLY A 602 6.58 -29.24 2.33
C GLY A 602 6.64 -27.99 3.22
N PRO A 603 7.79 -27.63 3.74
CA PRO A 603 7.98 -26.40 4.50
C PRO A 603 7.95 -25.17 3.60
N ASN A 604 7.42 -24.05 4.08
CA ASN A 604 7.64 -22.76 3.46
C ASN A 604 9.15 -22.46 3.43
N GLY A 605 9.63 -21.79 2.37
CA GLY A 605 11.04 -21.49 2.30
C GLY A 605 11.55 -21.01 0.95
N LEU A 606 12.86 -21.10 0.80
CA LEU A 606 13.58 -20.78 -0.42
C LEU A 606 13.85 -22.08 -1.19
N TYR A 607 13.33 -22.15 -2.39
CA TYR A 607 13.45 -23.31 -3.27
C TYR A 607 14.41 -22.95 -4.41
N MET A 608 15.46 -23.72 -4.58
CA MET A 608 16.51 -23.45 -5.57
C MET A 608 16.40 -24.43 -6.73
N PHE A 609 16.49 -23.90 -7.94
CA PHE A 609 16.45 -24.65 -9.19
C PHE A 609 17.69 -24.32 -10.01
N ASP A 610 18.15 -25.26 -10.85
CA ASP A 610 19.11 -24.92 -11.88
C ASP A 610 18.56 -23.80 -12.76
N ARG A 611 19.37 -22.80 -13.08
CA ARG A 611 18.91 -21.62 -13.85
C ARG A 611 18.36 -22.00 -15.22
N THR A 612 18.86 -23.09 -15.79
CA THR A 612 18.45 -23.58 -17.11
C THR A 612 17.32 -24.62 -17.05
N ALA A 613 16.83 -24.95 -15.85
CA ALA A 613 15.77 -25.94 -15.69
C ALA A 613 14.47 -25.50 -16.42
N GLU A 614 13.74 -26.52 -16.89
CA GLU A 614 12.48 -26.37 -17.60
C GLU A 614 11.49 -27.47 -17.20
N GLY A 615 10.19 -27.15 -17.20
CA GLY A 615 9.11 -28.09 -16.96
C GLY A 615 8.89 -28.42 -15.49
N ASP A 616 8.39 -29.62 -15.23
CA ASP A 616 8.05 -30.13 -13.89
C ASP A 616 9.27 -30.79 -13.23
N VAL A 617 10.11 -30.00 -12.60
CA VAL A 617 11.34 -30.42 -11.93
C VAL A 617 11.31 -30.17 -10.44
N ALA A 618 11.94 -31.05 -9.66
CA ALA A 618 12.12 -30.82 -8.23
C ALA A 618 13.23 -29.79 -7.96
N PRO A 619 13.12 -29.04 -6.85
CA PRO A 619 14.21 -28.14 -6.44
C PRO A 619 15.48 -28.95 -6.12
N ILE A 620 16.63 -28.42 -6.50
CA ILE A 620 17.94 -29.03 -6.18
C ILE A 620 18.34 -28.83 -4.72
N ARG A 621 17.81 -27.79 -4.08
CA ARG A 621 17.96 -27.46 -2.65
C ARG A 621 16.76 -26.67 -2.16
N HIS A 622 16.52 -26.72 -0.87
CA HIS A 622 15.59 -25.78 -0.20
C HIS A 622 16.13 -25.37 1.17
N ILE A 623 15.75 -24.18 1.63
CA ILE A 623 15.97 -23.68 2.98
C ILE A 623 14.59 -23.34 3.55
N GLY A 624 14.20 -24.00 4.64
CA GLY A 624 12.90 -23.76 5.25
C GLY A 624 12.70 -24.65 6.48
N GLY A 625 11.73 -24.30 7.31
CA GLY A 625 11.43 -24.97 8.56
C GLY A 625 11.59 -24.05 9.79
N ILE A 626 11.42 -24.63 10.96
CA ILE A 626 11.32 -23.90 12.23
C ILE A 626 12.62 -23.14 12.56
N ASN A 627 13.77 -23.78 12.34
CA ASN A 627 15.07 -23.16 12.64
C ASN A 627 15.44 -22.06 11.64
N SER A 628 14.95 -22.14 10.42
CA SER A 628 15.15 -21.05 9.44
C SER A 628 14.38 -19.80 9.83
N GLY A 629 13.29 -19.92 10.58
CA GLY A 629 12.38 -18.84 10.91
C GLY A 629 11.51 -18.37 9.74
N ILE A 630 11.60 -19.01 8.57
CA ILE A 630 10.75 -18.72 7.41
C ILE A 630 9.40 -19.42 7.60
N LEU A 631 8.63 -18.96 8.58
CA LEU A 631 7.35 -19.54 8.95
C LEU A 631 6.17 -18.71 8.45
N GLY A 632 6.38 -17.41 8.28
CA GLY A 632 5.37 -16.47 7.90
C GLY A 632 5.41 -16.08 6.42
N ARG A 633 4.91 -14.89 6.16
CA ARG A 633 4.93 -14.28 4.83
C ARG A 633 6.33 -13.73 4.55
N PHE A 634 6.85 -13.99 3.39
CA PHE A 634 8.09 -13.40 2.89
C PHE A 634 7.86 -13.03 1.42
N ARG A 635 8.46 -11.93 0.96
CA ARG A 635 8.14 -11.39 -0.37
C ARG A 635 9.39 -11.24 -1.21
N GLN A 636 10.29 -10.38 -0.84
CA GLN A 636 11.44 -10.03 -1.67
C GLN A 636 12.71 -10.68 -1.15
N LEU A 637 13.54 -11.09 -2.09
CA LEU A 637 14.89 -11.61 -1.81
C LEU A 637 15.88 -11.02 -2.81
N LYS A 638 17.14 -10.92 -2.39
CA LYS A 638 18.27 -10.46 -3.20
C LYS A 638 19.46 -11.39 -3.03
N VAL A 639 20.29 -11.44 -4.04
CA VAL A 639 21.50 -12.27 -4.03
C VAL A 639 22.74 -11.39 -4.18
N ASP A 640 23.75 -11.63 -3.35
CA ASP A 640 25.11 -11.20 -3.55
C ASP A 640 25.87 -12.35 -4.21
N SER A 641 25.94 -12.34 -5.53
CA SER A 641 26.57 -13.40 -6.33
C SER A 641 28.08 -13.52 -6.07
N GLU A 642 28.78 -12.42 -5.74
CA GLU A 642 30.20 -12.43 -5.45
C GLU A 642 30.53 -13.25 -4.19
N ARG A 643 29.61 -13.19 -3.21
CA ARG A 643 29.76 -13.87 -1.92
C ARG A 643 28.91 -15.11 -1.77
N GLY A 644 27.98 -15.34 -2.70
CA GLY A 644 27.06 -16.47 -2.67
C GLY A 644 26.08 -16.39 -1.48
N MET A 645 25.53 -15.20 -1.21
CA MET A 645 24.62 -14.95 -0.11
C MET A 645 23.23 -14.53 -0.59
N ILE A 646 22.19 -15.07 0.05
CA ILE A 646 20.79 -14.76 -0.21
C ILE A 646 20.26 -13.93 0.97
N TYR A 647 19.67 -12.79 0.71
CA TYR A 647 19.04 -11.88 1.68
C TYR A 647 17.53 -11.91 1.48
N VAL A 648 16.78 -12.09 2.56
CA VAL A 648 15.33 -12.25 2.52
C VAL A 648 14.65 -11.37 3.55
N ALA A 649 13.66 -10.61 3.12
CA ALA A 649 12.73 -9.94 4.03
C ALA A 649 11.61 -10.91 4.43
N VAL A 650 11.52 -11.19 5.73
CA VAL A 650 10.51 -12.10 6.31
C VAL A 650 9.58 -11.27 7.19
N GLN A 651 8.30 -11.28 6.89
CA GLN A 651 7.27 -10.68 7.75
C GLN A 651 6.96 -11.60 8.92
N ALA A 652 6.43 -11.04 9.99
CA ALA A 652 5.96 -11.82 11.12
C ALA A 652 4.96 -12.90 10.70
N PHE A 653 4.97 -14.01 11.44
CA PHE A 653 3.91 -15.00 11.31
C PHE A 653 2.62 -14.40 11.86
N ARG A 654 1.64 -14.21 11.00
CA ARG A 654 0.28 -13.84 11.40
C ARG A 654 -0.58 -15.09 11.49
N ARG A 655 -1.42 -15.21 12.52
CA ARG A 655 -2.56 -16.10 12.46
C ARG A 655 -3.30 -15.81 11.17
N GLN A 656 -3.60 -16.82 10.38
CA GLN A 656 -4.26 -16.64 9.08
C GLN A 656 -5.49 -15.74 9.25
N GLN A 657 -5.42 -14.53 8.74
CA GLN A 657 -6.64 -13.82 8.32
C GLN A 657 -7.42 -14.75 7.39
N ALA A 658 -8.74 -14.61 7.40
CA ALA A 658 -9.61 -15.39 6.54
C ALA A 658 -9.00 -15.54 5.15
N THR A 659 -8.78 -16.77 4.73
CA THR A 659 -8.17 -17.01 3.40
C THR A 659 -9.08 -16.39 2.33
N PRO A 660 -8.55 -15.94 1.20
CA PRO A 660 -9.34 -15.44 0.08
C PRO A 660 -10.50 -16.36 -0.35
N GLN A 661 -10.37 -17.69 -0.13
CA GLN A 661 -11.45 -18.64 -0.28
C GLN A 661 -12.69 -18.28 0.55
N LYS A 662 -12.50 -17.74 1.76
CA LYS A 662 -13.60 -17.31 2.62
C LYS A 662 -14.35 -16.09 2.09
N GLU A 663 -13.69 -15.20 1.32
CA GLU A 663 -14.36 -14.07 0.68
C GLU A 663 -15.26 -14.48 -0.50
N ALA A 664 -14.80 -15.39 -1.35
CA ALA A 664 -15.64 -15.95 -2.41
C ALA A 664 -16.86 -16.66 -1.82
N ASP A 665 -16.67 -17.35 -0.69
CA ASP A 665 -17.72 -18.07 0.01
C ASP A 665 -18.72 -17.16 0.73
N LEU A 666 -18.34 -15.95 1.14
CA LEU A 666 -19.26 -14.92 1.67
C LEU A 666 -20.44 -14.63 0.75
N TYR A 667 -20.25 -14.77 -0.55
CA TYR A 667 -21.26 -14.40 -1.55
C TYR A 667 -22.00 -15.58 -2.15
N THR A 668 -21.51 -16.81 -1.98
CA THR A 668 -22.03 -18.00 -2.66
C THR A 668 -22.41 -19.15 -1.76
N ASN A 669 -21.93 -19.19 -0.49
CA ASN A 669 -22.04 -20.38 0.36
C ASN A 669 -22.49 -20.05 1.80
N GLU A 670 -23.74 -20.42 2.15
CA GLU A 670 -24.33 -20.22 3.49
C GLU A 670 -23.54 -20.89 4.62
N LYS A 671 -22.91 -22.03 4.35
CA LYS A 671 -22.12 -22.75 5.35
C LYS A 671 -20.82 -22.03 5.69
N ALA A 672 -20.18 -21.44 4.68
CA ALA A 672 -18.98 -20.63 4.85
C ALA A 672 -19.31 -19.29 5.55
N LEU A 673 -20.42 -18.68 5.21
CA LEU A 673 -20.91 -17.47 5.88
C LEU A 673 -21.24 -17.75 7.36
N ALA A 674 -21.85 -18.90 7.66
CA ALA A 674 -22.10 -19.31 9.04
C ALA A 674 -20.80 -19.55 9.81
N ALA A 675 -19.81 -20.18 9.19
CA ALA A 675 -18.49 -20.39 9.80
C ALA A 675 -17.77 -19.06 10.11
N LEU A 676 -17.84 -18.08 9.21
CA LEU A 676 -17.29 -16.75 9.42
C LEU A 676 -18.00 -15.99 10.54
N ARG A 677 -19.33 -16.14 10.66
CA ARG A 677 -20.10 -15.58 11.78
C ARG A 677 -19.70 -16.17 13.13
N GLU A 678 -19.42 -17.47 13.18
CA GLU A 678 -18.95 -18.14 14.41
C GLU A 678 -17.50 -17.75 14.74
N GLU A 679 -16.65 -17.56 13.72
CA GLU A 679 -15.27 -17.07 13.89
C GLU A 679 -15.25 -15.61 14.40
N ALA A 680 -16.08 -14.74 13.82
CA ALA A 680 -16.24 -13.37 14.27
C ALA A 680 -16.79 -13.23 15.70
N LYS A 681 -17.59 -14.20 16.18
CA LYS A 681 -18.01 -14.25 17.58
C LYS A 681 -16.85 -14.62 18.52
N LYS A 682 -15.96 -15.51 18.08
CA LYS A 682 -14.77 -15.91 18.86
C LYS A 682 -13.73 -14.79 18.95
N GLU A 683 -13.60 -13.97 17.89
CA GLU A 683 -12.72 -12.80 17.90
C GLU A 683 -13.17 -11.70 18.87
N LYS A 684 -14.45 -11.67 19.29
CA LYS A 684 -14.92 -10.74 20.31
C LYS A 684 -14.40 -11.02 21.71
N ASP A 685 -13.97 -12.25 21.96
CA ASP A 685 -13.48 -12.69 23.27
C ASP A 685 -11.95 -12.75 23.37
N ASP A 686 -11.24 -12.63 22.25
CA ASP A 686 -9.77 -12.52 22.22
C ASP A 686 -9.37 -11.04 22.04
N ASP A 687 -8.81 -10.46 23.09
CA ASP A 687 -8.27 -9.07 23.12
C ASP A 687 -6.99 -8.87 22.26
N ASP A 688 -6.77 -9.70 21.25
CA ASP A 688 -5.64 -9.51 20.34
C ASP A 688 -5.94 -8.40 19.32
N PRO A 689 -5.13 -7.32 19.26
CA PRO A 689 -5.32 -6.26 18.28
C PRO A 689 -5.21 -6.84 16.88
N VAL A 690 -6.13 -6.44 16.01
CA VAL A 690 -6.10 -6.77 14.57
C VAL A 690 -4.76 -6.28 14.02
N ASP A 691 -3.95 -7.21 13.56
CA ASP A 691 -2.69 -6.89 12.91
C ASP A 691 -2.96 -6.20 11.58
N ASN A 692 -2.84 -4.88 11.56
CA ASN A 692 -2.71 -4.13 10.34
C ASN A 692 -1.46 -4.58 9.58
N GLU A 693 -1.47 -4.65 8.27
CA GLU A 693 -0.24 -4.91 7.49
C GLU A 693 0.88 -3.93 7.83
N GLY A 694 0.58 -2.79 8.46
CA GLY A 694 1.52 -1.83 9.05
C GLY A 694 1.68 -1.90 10.56
N GLY A 695 0.91 -2.73 11.26
CA GLY A 695 0.91 -2.80 12.72
C GLY A 695 2.06 -3.64 13.26
N GLY A 696 3.02 -3.00 13.78
CA GLY A 696 3.93 -3.21 14.89
C GLY A 696 4.25 -4.60 15.38
N ASP A 697 4.27 -5.67 14.57
CA ASP A 697 4.86 -6.91 15.05
C ASP A 697 6.37 -6.94 14.76
N THR A 698 7.15 -6.80 15.84
CA THR A 698 8.62 -6.88 15.85
C THR A 698 9.18 -8.27 15.51
N ALA A 699 8.33 -9.22 15.17
CA ALA A 699 8.72 -10.58 14.82
C ALA A 699 9.26 -10.73 13.38
N GLY A 700 9.03 -9.75 12.49
CA GLY A 700 9.65 -9.70 11.16
C GLY A 700 11.17 -9.52 11.22
N PHE A 701 11.90 -9.96 10.20
CA PHE A 701 13.35 -9.84 10.13
C PHE A 701 13.88 -9.83 8.69
N ILE A 702 15.08 -9.30 8.51
CA ILE A 702 15.89 -9.57 7.32
C ILE A 702 16.91 -10.62 7.69
N GLY A 703 16.84 -11.78 7.02
CA GLY A 703 17.77 -12.90 7.20
C GLY A 703 18.68 -13.08 6.00
N ALA A 704 19.87 -13.63 6.23
CA ALA A 704 20.79 -13.99 5.16
C ALA A 704 21.33 -15.42 5.33
N TRP A 705 21.32 -16.17 4.23
CA TRP A 705 21.83 -17.56 4.13
C TRP A 705 22.86 -17.65 3.02
N ALA A 706 23.74 -18.64 3.11
CA ALA A 706 24.56 -18.97 1.97
C ALA A 706 23.74 -19.72 0.93
N ILE A 707 24.01 -19.48 -0.34
CA ILE A 707 23.37 -20.18 -1.47
C ILE A 707 23.61 -21.71 -1.44
N THR A 708 24.62 -22.15 -0.69
CA THR A 708 24.96 -23.55 -0.45
C THR A 708 24.29 -24.15 0.78
N ASP A 709 23.59 -23.35 1.59
CA ASP A 709 22.84 -23.86 2.75
C ASP A 709 21.63 -24.68 2.28
N SER A 710 21.20 -25.65 3.09
CA SER A 710 20.08 -26.53 2.77
C SER A 710 19.39 -27.04 4.05
N GLY A 711 18.10 -27.29 3.96
CA GLY A 711 17.27 -27.80 5.04
C GLY A 711 16.87 -26.73 6.06
N ASP A 712 16.50 -27.19 7.26
CA ASP A 712 16.03 -26.31 8.36
C ASP A 712 17.23 -25.70 9.12
N VAL A 713 17.87 -24.72 8.53
CA VAL A 713 19.05 -24.05 9.09
C VAL A 713 18.75 -22.57 9.39
N PRO A 714 19.20 -22.04 10.55
CA PRO A 714 19.00 -20.65 10.89
C PRO A 714 19.78 -19.72 9.96
N PRO A 715 19.37 -18.44 9.80
CA PRO A 715 20.11 -17.46 9.05
C PRO A 715 21.52 -17.29 9.64
N ARG A 716 22.50 -16.97 8.80
CA ARG A 716 23.87 -16.64 9.21
C ARG A 716 23.97 -15.23 9.75
N PHE A 717 23.15 -14.34 9.17
CA PHE A 717 23.02 -12.94 9.54
C PHE A 717 21.55 -12.59 9.66
N MET A 718 21.22 -11.69 10.59
CA MET A 718 19.83 -11.30 10.81
C MET A 718 19.74 -9.88 11.38
N ILE A 719 18.80 -9.10 10.87
CA ILE A 719 18.39 -7.82 11.43
C ILE A 719 16.97 -8.03 11.99
N ARG A 720 16.81 -7.90 13.33
CA ARG A 720 15.54 -8.11 14.02
C ARG A 720 15.53 -7.44 15.38
N GLY A 721 14.41 -6.89 15.77
CA GLY A 721 14.17 -6.38 17.12
C GLY A 721 13.66 -4.93 17.11
N PRO A 722 13.24 -4.41 18.26
CA PRO A 722 12.57 -3.11 18.36
C PRO A 722 13.45 -1.94 17.90
N ASN A 723 14.77 -1.97 18.13
CA ASN A 723 15.66 -0.89 17.69
C ASN A 723 15.82 -0.81 16.17
N THR A 724 15.40 -1.84 15.43
CA THR A 724 15.43 -1.80 13.96
C THR A 724 14.43 -0.80 13.38
N ARG A 725 13.47 -0.34 14.16
CA ARG A 725 12.38 0.58 13.74
C ARG A 725 11.51 0.07 12.60
N ALA A 726 11.68 -1.17 12.18
CA ALA A 726 10.86 -1.73 11.12
C ALA A 726 9.64 -2.42 11.72
N ASN A 727 8.47 -1.99 11.32
CA ASN A 727 7.18 -2.58 11.67
C ASN A 727 6.84 -3.78 10.77
N GLY A 728 7.85 -4.65 10.50
CA GLY A 728 7.77 -5.71 9.52
C GLY A 728 8.48 -5.33 8.21
N PHE A 729 9.22 -6.28 7.64
CA PHE A 729 9.94 -6.05 6.40
C PHE A 729 9.16 -6.63 5.22
N GLY A 730 8.64 -5.76 4.32
CA GLY A 730 8.03 -6.17 3.05
C GLY A 730 9.05 -6.41 1.95
N GLY A 731 10.09 -5.58 1.90
CA GLY A 731 11.14 -5.61 0.88
C GLY A 731 12.54 -5.51 1.42
N VAL A 732 13.50 -5.91 0.57
CA VAL A 732 14.94 -5.81 0.84
C VAL A 732 15.71 -5.45 -0.43
N ALA A 733 16.64 -4.50 -0.30
CA ALA A 733 17.69 -4.26 -1.28
C ALA A 733 19.06 -4.27 -0.59
N ILE A 734 20.13 -4.44 -1.37
CA ILE A 734 21.48 -4.53 -0.84
C ILE A 734 22.45 -3.67 -1.63
N ASN A 735 23.45 -3.15 -0.93
CA ASN A 735 24.62 -2.52 -1.52
C ASN A 735 25.88 -3.16 -0.90
N PRO A 736 26.35 -4.26 -1.45
CA PRO A 736 27.49 -5.00 -0.91
C PRO A 736 28.79 -4.18 -0.89
N LYS A 737 28.95 -3.25 -1.83
CA LYS A 737 30.13 -2.38 -1.92
C LYS A 737 30.29 -1.50 -0.67
N ASN A 738 29.20 -0.99 -0.14
CA ASN A 738 29.19 -0.10 1.01
C ASN A 738 28.81 -0.82 2.31
N GLY A 739 28.45 -2.10 2.27
CA GLY A 739 28.00 -2.86 3.42
C GLY A 739 26.61 -2.46 3.92
N GLU A 740 25.73 -2.02 3.02
CA GLU A 740 24.40 -1.53 3.33
C GLU A 740 23.30 -2.53 2.98
N VAL A 741 22.34 -2.66 3.88
CA VAL A 741 21.08 -3.36 3.66
C VAL A 741 19.94 -2.37 3.79
N TYR A 742 19.06 -2.33 2.82
CA TYR A 742 17.86 -1.50 2.83
C TYR A 742 16.65 -2.38 3.14
N GLY A 743 16.02 -2.13 4.28
CA GLY A 743 14.78 -2.79 4.69
C GLY A 743 13.60 -1.86 4.45
N VAL A 744 12.55 -2.38 3.86
CA VAL A 744 11.35 -1.62 3.56
C VAL A 744 10.21 -2.18 4.39
N GLY A 745 9.61 -1.33 5.18
CA GLY A 745 8.38 -1.58 5.93
C GLY A 745 7.28 -0.62 5.48
N SER A 746 6.06 -0.81 5.91
CA SER A 746 4.85 -0.14 5.43
C SER A 746 5.03 1.30 4.92
N ASN A 747 5.47 2.21 5.77
CA ASN A 747 5.64 3.63 5.46
C ASN A 747 7.06 4.13 5.66
N SER A 748 8.06 3.25 5.59
CA SER A 748 9.45 3.61 5.84
C SER A 748 10.44 2.80 5.03
N VAL A 749 11.60 3.43 4.75
CA VAL A 749 12.78 2.79 4.19
C VAL A 749 13.92 2.96 5.18
N MET A 750 14.44 1.85 5.69
CA MET A 750 15.49 1.81 6.69
C MET A 750 16.81 1.40 6.05
N THR A 751 17.88 2.14 6.28
CA THR A 751 19.23 1.80 5.85
C THR A 751 20.01 1.28 7.04
N TYR A 752 20.58 0.07 6.93
CA TYR A 752 21.42 -0.55 7.93
C TYR A 752 22.85 -0.69 7.41
N LEU A 753 23.81 -0.15 8.14
CA LEU A 753 25.22 -0.35 7.84
C LEU A 753 25.72 -1.61 8.58
N VAL A 754 25.83 -2.69 7.84
CA VAL A 754 26.12 -4.03 8.37
C VAL A 754 27.20 -4.75 7.54
N PRO A 755 28.42 -4.21 7.44
CA PRO A 755 29.45 -4.75 6.53
C PRO A 755 29.84 -6.22 6.82
N LYS A 756 29.58 -6.70 8.04
CA LYS A 756 29.78 -8.12 8.40
C LYS A 756 28.84 -9.06 7.66
N PHE A 757 27.69 -8.57 7.16
CA PHE A 757 26.77 -9.38 6.33
C PHE A 757 27.35 -9.70 4.96
N PHE A 758 28.31 -8.93 4.49
CA PHE A 758 28.94 -9.04 3.18
C PHE A 758 30.32 -9.69 3.27
N GLN A 759 30.45 -10.71 4.09
CA GLN A 759 31.64 -11.57 4.19
C GLN A 759 31.35 -12.90 3.51
N LYS A 760 32.40 -13.53 2.94
CA LYS A 760 32.27 -14.89 2.39
C LYS A 760 31.77 -15.84 3.47
N PRO A 761 30.76 -16.64 3.21
CA PRO A 761 30.21 -17.55 4.19
C PRO A 761 31.25 -18.63 4.57
N ALA A 762 31.19 -19.07 5.82
CA ALA A 762 31.85 -20.30 6.25
C ALA A 762 31.27 -21.52 5.49
N ALA A 763 31.79 -22.70 5.74
CA ALA A 763 31.38 -23.94 5.08
C ALA A 763 29.83 -24.11 4.97
N PRO A 764 29.32 -24.83 3.97
CA PRO A 764 27.90 -25.14 3.81
C PRO A 764 27.29 -25.75 5.06
N ARG A 765 26.01 -25.43 5.34
CA ARG A 765 25.24 -25.99 6.44
C ARG A 765 24.04 -26.76 5.88
N SER A 766 23.77 -27.93 6.44
CA SER A 766 22.56 -28.69 6.19
C SER A 766 22.06 -29.28 7.50
N SER A 767 20.76 -29.33 7.70
CA SER A 767 20.12 -30.18 8.71
C SER A 767 19.86 -31.56 8.08
N ARG A 768 20.16 -32.61 8.82
CA ARG A 768 19.82 -33.98 8.44
C ARG A 768 18.34 -34.23 8.64
#